data_c28fa789af818d018945818a40da9fa6
#
_entry.id   c28fa789af818d018945818a40da9fa6
#
_cell.length_a   1.000
_cell.length_b   1.000
_cell.length_c   1.000
_cell.angle_alpha   90.00
_cell.angle_beta   90.00
_cell.angle_gamma   90.00
#
_symmetry.space_group_name_H-M   'P 1'
#
loop_
_entity.id
_entity.type
_entity.pdbx_description
1 polymer ?
#
loop_
_entity_poly.entity_id
_entity_poly.type
_entity_poly.pdbx_seq_one_letter_code
_entity_poly.pdbx_strand_id
1 'polypeptide(L)'
;MTGRNGPALSAVITLAVVFGLLLNTAMNESKANQAHATKTLEQRVSALLGEMTLAEKIGQMNQVNASDHEINDHLREAIGAGRVGSILNQVDVDAVNELQRIAVQESRLGIPLLVGRDVIHGFKTVMPIPLGQAATWNADIVREGARVAAREAATAGINWTFAPMIDISRDARWGRIAESLGEDPYLASALAAAMVEGFQGEDLADRGTIAACAKHFAGYGAAESGRDYATTNIPENELRNVYLRPFRAAVDAGVVTLMAAFSDLNGVPATGNEFLMRQVLRDEWGFDGFVVSDWDSVRQLAIHGLTENDKESVYQAVMAGVDMEMAGESYLDQLEDLIGEGRIDVAMIDAMVANILRVKFQLGLFEHPYTNPAELPAIANEHALQTARQAALESVVLLKNDRGVLPLSAEKLNSVAIIGPLADAPYEQLGTWIFDGDTELSITPMHAIHSLVGHELDVRYLRAMENSRSRASVSFDEAVEIARESDAVILFLGEESILSGEAHSRADISLPGDQAELVRRIRETGKPVVAVILAGRPLTLTNIVNHVDAILFAWHPGTMGGPAIADLLFGVESPSGKLPATFPRMVGQIPIYYNQKNTGKPPSPDTVVHIDDIDAHAPQLSFGMTAFHLDAGYTPLYAFGHGLSYADFEYRNIEVSASEIGLGDTLIVSAELMNTGDVAAEEVVQLYVRDLVANVTRPVKELKGFKRVRLEPGRTITVDFQLHTDDLAFFGRNMQRMTEAGQFHVWIGGSSETELRTEFRVVDKD
;
A
#
# COMPACT_ATOMS: atom_id res chain seq x y z
N MET A 1 -10.83 -70.94 -0.49
CA MET A 1 -9.98 -70.67 0.66
C MET A 1 -9.70 -69.16 0.62
N THR A 2 -10.59 -68.42 1.21
CA THR A 2 -10.51 -67.64 2.44
C THR A 2 -9.31 -66.69 2.40
N GLY A 3 -9.39 -65.43 2.12
CA GLY A 3 -10.12 -64.32 2.67
C GLY A 3 -9.26 -63.66 3.73
N ARG A 4 -8.95 -62.42 3.59
CA ARG A 4 -8.76 -61.42 4.66
C ARG A 4 -8.37 -60.05 4.07
N ASN A 5 -9.38 -59.25 3.84
CA ASN A 5 -9.22 -57.81 3.70
C ASN A 5 -9.98 -57.13 4.85
N GLY A 6 -9.30 -56.25 5.53
CA GLY A 6 -9.82 -55.29 6.49
C GLY A 6 -9.15 -55.38 7.85
N PRO A 7 -8.50 -54.32 8.34
CA PRO A 7 -9.15 -53.19 9.00
C PRO A 7 -8.44 -51.81 8.81
N ALA A 8 -7.80 -51.57 7.66
CA ALA A 8 -7.06 -50.33 7.46
C ALA A 8 -7.98 -49.09 7.16
N LEU A 9 -9.15 -49.31 6.55
CA LEU A 9 -10.06 -48.19 6.20
C LEU A 9 -10.81 -47.61 7.39
N SER A 10 -11.11 -48.42 8.43
CA SER A 10 -11.80 -47.96 9.63
C SER A 10 -10.94 -47.08 10.54
N ALA A 11 -9.61 -47.30 10.56
CA ALA A 11 -8.68 -46.52 11.39
C ALA A 11 -8.44 -45.09 10.83
N VAL A 12 -8.45 -44.94 9.51
CA VAL A 12 -8.26 -43.62 8.85
C VAL A 12 -9.47 -42.72 9.05
N ILE A 13 -10.70 -43.27 8.94
CA ILE A 13 -11.93 -42.53 9.16
C ILE A 13 -12.08 -42.11 10.63
N THR A 14 -11.67 -42.97 11.57
CA THR A 14 -11.74 -42.63 13.00
C THR A 14 -10.70 -41.57 13.38
N LEU A 15 -9.50 -41.53 12.75
CA LEU A 15 -8.53 -40.47 12.98
C LEU A 15 -8.96 -39.14 12.44
N ALA A 16 -9.57 -39.10 11.26
CA ALA A 16 -10.07 -37.87 10.65
C ALA A 16 -11.26 -37.24 11.43
N VAL A 17 -12.14 -38.10 11.98
CA VAL A 17 -13.25 -37.62 12.84
C VAL A 17 -12.76 -37.11 14.19
N VAL A 18 -11.74 -37.76 14.78
CA VAL A 18 -11.13 -37.31 16.04
C VAL A 18 -10.32 -36.03 15.84
N PHE A 19 -9.62 -35.89 14.72
CA PHE A 19 -8.89 -34.65 14.39
C PHE A 19 -9.85 -33.47 14.09
N GLY A 20 -10.96 -33.72 13.39
CA GLY A 20 -12.02 -32.73 13.14
C GLY A 20 -12.74 -32.30 14.42
N LEU A 21 -12.97 -33.24 15.37
CA LEU A 21 -13.54 -32.95 16.68
C LEU A 21 -12.58 -32.17 17.59
N LEU A 22 -11.28 -32.46 17.53
CA LEU A 22 -10.24 -31.74 18.29
C LEU A 22 -10.00 -30.34 17.75
N LEU A 23 -10.05 -30.16 16.43
CA LEU A 23 -10.00 -28.82 15.80
C LEU A 23 -11.23 -27.99 16.15
N ASN A 24 -12.42 -28.60 16.14
CA ASN A 24 -13.65 -27.90 16.48
C ASN A 24 -13.76 -27.55 17.97
N THR A 25 -13.21 -28.38 18.87
CA THR A 25 -13.07 -28.04 20.28
C THR A 25 -12.02 -26.96 20.53
N ALA A 26 -10.87 -27.00 19.87
CA ALA A 26 -9.85 -25.96 19.98
C ALA A 26 -10.34 -24.61 19.43
N MET A 27 -11.07 -24.60 18.31
CA MET A 27 -11.70 -23.38 17.78
C MET A 27 -12.82 -22.85 18.69
N ASN A 28 -13.60 -23.72 19.33
CA ASN A 28 -14.64 -23.32 20.28
C ASN A 28 -14.06 -22.86 21.62
N GLU A 29 -12.95 -23.46 22.09
CA GLU A 29 -12.23 -22.99 23.26
C GLU A 29 -11.52 -21.65 23.01
N SER A 30 -10.95 -21.44 21.83
CA SER A 30 -10.39 -20.15 21.39
C SER A 30 -11.45 -19.07 21.34
N LYS A 31 -12.63 -19.35 20.73
CA LYS A 31 -13.76 -18.41 20.71
C LYS A 31 -14.36 -18.17 22.10
N ALA A 32 -14.40 -19.19 22.96
CA ALA A 32 -14.90 -19.05 24.32
C ALA A 32 -13.91 -18.23 25.19
N ASN A 33 -12.60 -18.41 25.01
CA ASN A 33 -11.57 -17.62 25.68
C ASN A 33 -11.56 -16.17 25.17
N GLN A 34 -11.70 -15.94 23.86
CA GLN A 34 -11.88 -14.59 23.30
C GLN A 34 -13.14 -13.90 23.83
N ALA A 35 -14.29 -14.62 23.88
CA ALA A 35 -15.52 -14.07 24.44
C ALA A 35 -15.41 -13.76 25.94
N HIS A 36 -14.61 -14.52 26.68
CA HIS A 36 -14.39 -14.29 28.13
C HIS A 36 -13.43 -13.13 28.36
N ALA A 37 -12.33 -13.02 27.57
CA ALA A 37 -11.43 -11.88 27.56
C ALA A 37 -12.17 -10.59 27.17
N THR A 38 -13.03 -10.62 26.15
CA THR A 38 -13.85 -9.47 25.72
C THR A 38 -14.78 -8.99 26.82
N LYS A 39 -15.46 -9.92 27.56
CA LYS A 39 -16.30 -9.54 28.69
C LYS A 39 -15.51 -8.85 29.80
N THR A 40 -14.31 -9.31 30.14
CA THR A 40 -13.43 -8.71 31.13
C THR A 40 -12.97 -7.31 30.67
N LEU A 41 -12.62 -7.14 29.39
CA LEU A 41 -12.22 -5.85 28.81
C LEU A 41 -13.36 -4.83 28.91
N GLU A 42 -14.57 -5.19 28.46
CA GLU A 42 -15.73 -4.30 28.52
C GLU A 42 -16.15 -3.94 29.96
N GLN A 43 -15.93 -4.83 30.91
CA GLN A 43 -16.13 -4.51 32.33
C GLN A 43 -15.13 -3.47 32.82
N ARG A 44 -13.84 -3.54 32.41
CA ARG A 44 -12.82 -2.53 32.75
C ARG A 44 -13.15 -1.18 32.13
N VAL A 45 -13.51 -1.15 30.85
CA VAL A 45 -13.93 0.06 30.12
C VAL A 45 -15.13 0.70 30.81
N SER A 46 -16.19 -0.06 31.07
CA SER A 46 -17.42 0.45 31.70
C SER A 46 -17.17 1.00 33.10
N ALA A 47 -16.33 0.33 33.90
CA ALA A 47 -15.99 0.78 35.24
C ALA A 47 -15.25 2.12 35.21
N LEU A 48 -14.23 2.25 34.36
CA LEU A 48 -13.47 3.49 34.22
C LEU A 48 -14.34 4.63 33.69
N LEU A 49 -15.14 4.37 32.65
CA LEU A 49 -16.07 5.33 32.07
C LEU A 49 -17.07 5.89 33.10
N GLY A 50 -17.56 5.05 34.04
CA GLY A 50 -18.46 5.42 35.10
C GLY A 50 -17.83 6.35 36.17
N GLU A 51 -16.49 6.39 36.27
CA GLU A 51 -15.74 7.26 37.17
C GLU A 51 -15.38 8.61 36.53
N MET A 52 -15.46 8.73 35.21
CA MET A 52 -15.04 9.91 34.43
C MET A 52 -16.05 11.03 34.55
N THR A 53 -15.56 12.26 34.73
CA THR A 53 -16.32 13.49 34.50
C THR A 53 -16.50 13.74 33.00
N LEU A 54 -17.45 14.59 32.63
CA LEU A 54 -17.66 14.99 31.25
C LEU A 54 -16.40 15.61 30.64
N ALA A 55 -15.70 16.48 31.34
CA ALA A 55 -14.46 17.10 30.87
C ALA A 55 -13.34 16.08 30.63
N GLU A 56 -13.21 15.04 31.46
CA GLU A 56 -12.25 13.95 31.23
C GLU A 56 -12.63 13.06 30.05
N LYS A 57 -13.93 12.83 29.81
CA LYS A 57 -14.43 12.13 28.63
C LYS A 57 -14.06 12.88 27.35
N ILE A 58 -14.36 14.18 27.30
CA ILE A 58 -14.00 15.06 26.18
C ILE A 58 -12.47 15.08 25.99
N GLY A 59 -11.70 15.11 27.08
CA GLY A 59 -10.25 15.05 27.05
C GLY A 59 -9.71 13.80 26.38
N GLN A 60 -10.35 12.63 26.53
CA GLN A 60 -9.94 11.41 25.84
C GLN A 60 -10.16 11.48 24.32
N MET A 61 -11.07 12.31 23.85
CA MET A 61 -11.38 12.52 22.43
C MET A 61 -10.44 13.54 21.76
N ASN A 62 -9.45 14.07 22.49
CA ASN A 62 -8.54 15.11 22.03
C ASN A 62 -7.13 14.57 21.84
N GLN A 63 -6.56 14.77 20.62
CA GLN A 63 -5.16 14.51 20.30
C GLN A 63 -4.42 15.82 20.06
N VAL A 64 -3.31 16.02 20.76
CA VAL A 64 -2.50 17.24 20.71
C VAL A 64 -1.18 16.99 20.00
N ASN A 65 -0.78 17.87 19.08
CA ASN A 65 0.55 17.86 18.49
C ASN A 65 1.60 18.29 19.53
N ALA A 66 2.57 17.43 19.79
CA ALA A 66 3.64 17.61 20.79
C ALA A 66 5.04 17.48 20.17
N SER A 67 5.23 18.04 18.96
CA SER A 67 6.48 17.94 18.18
C SER A 67 7.66 18.68 18.83
N ASP A 68 7.42 19.59 19.75
CA ASP A 68 8.48 20.30 20.46
C ASP A 68 9.16 19.37 21.48
N HIS A 69 10.48 19.36 21.50
CA HIS A 69 11.25 18.54 22.45
C HIS A 69 11.07 18.97 23.92
N GLU A 70 10.57 20.18 24.16
CA GLU A 70 10.30 20.71 25.51
C GLU A 70 8.82 20.57 25.87
N ILE A 71 8.55 19.92 27.00
CA ILE A 71 7.22 19.84 27.60
C ILE A 71 6.90 21.19 28.23
N ASN A 72 6.07 21.99 27.54
CA ASN A 72 5.64 23.28 28.07
C ASN A 72 4.61 23.13 29.20
N ASP A 73 4.50 24.17 30.06
CA ASP A 73 3.60 24.16 31.21
C ASP A 73 2.13 23.94 30.81
N HIS A 74 1.69 24.47 29.68
CA HIS A 74 0.32 24.33 29.18
C HIS A 74 -0.03 22.87 28.88
N LEU A 75 0.86 22.14 28.16
CA LEU A 75 0.67 20.72 27.87
C LEU A 75 0.67 19.88 29.16
N ARG A 76 1.60 20.20 30.09
CA ARG A 76 1.66 19.57 31.43
C ARG A 76 0.36 19.72 32.19
N GLU A 77 -0.16 20.96 32.28
CA GLU A 77 -1.43 21.25 32.97
C GLU A 77 -2.62 20.57 32.29
N ALA A 78 -2.67 20.56 30.93
CA ALA A 78 -3.74 19.92 30.18
C ALA A 78 -3.78 18.41 30.40
N ILE A 79 -2.63 17.73 30.37
CA ILE A 79 -2.52 16.29 30.64
C ILE A 79 -2.90 16.00 32.12
N GLY A 80 -2.34 16.73 33.07
CA GLY A 80 -2.65 16.57 34.52
C GLY A 80 -4.13 16.80 34.83
N ALA A 81 -4.81 17.68 34.10
CA ALA A 81 -6.25 17.90 34.18
C ALA A 81 -7.11 16.85 33.43
N GLY A 82 -6.50 15.86 32.77
CA GLY A 82 -7.21 14.83 32.00
C GLY A 82 -7.83 15.33 30.69
N ARG A 83 -7.35 16.46 30.14
CA ARG A 83 -7.87 17.07 28.89
C ARG A 83 -7.17 16.62 27.62
N VAL A 84 -6.27 15.62 27.69
CA VAL A 84 -5.52 15.07 26.56
C VAL A 84 -5.61 13.55 26.61
N GLY A 85 -6.13 12.94 25.56
CA GLY A 85 -6.21 11.49 25.42
C GLY A 85 -5.06 10.90 24.62
N SER A 86 -4.48 11.70 23.73
CA SER A 86 -3.39 11.30 22.84
C SER A 86 -2.43 12.47 22.57
N ILE A 87 -1.16 12.15 22.36
CA ILE A 87 -0.15 13.07 21.82
C ILE A 87 0.33 12.58 20.46
N LEU A 88 0.77 13.50 19.64
CA LEU A 88 1.23 13.25 18.27
C LEU A 88 2.63 13.83 18.06
N ASN A 89 3.51 13.14 17.34
CA ASN A 89 4.83 13.59 16.89
C ASN A 89 5.92 13.72 17.97
N GLN A 90 5.71 13.29 19.21
CA GLN A 90 6.81 13.18 20.17
C GLN A 90 7.55 11.85 19.97
N VAL A 91 8.86 11.90 19.74
CA VAL A 91 9.71 10.74 19.45
C VAL A 91 10.92 10.62 20.41
N ASP A 92 11.04 11.53 21.36
CA ASP A 92 12.01 11.42 22.45
C ASP A 92 11.42 10.56 23.58
N VAL A 93 12.03 9.41 23.84
CA VAL A 93 11.49 8.44 24.81
C VAL A 93 11.45 8.96 26.24
N ASP A 94 12.38 9.82 26.62
CA ASP A 94 12.40 10.40 27.96
C ASP A 94 11.26 11.41 28.10
N ALA A 95 11.01 12.23 27.07
CA ALA A 95 9.87 13.14 27.03
C ALA A 95 8.55 12.38 26.99
N VAL A 96 8.43 11.31 26.18
CA VAL A 96 7.24 10.44 26.15
C VAL A 96 6.97 9.84 27.54
N ASN A 97 8.00 9.29 28.19
CA ASN A 97 7.86 8.71 29.52
C ASN A 97 7.47 9.77 30.58
N GLU A 98 7.97 10.99 30.47
CA GLU A 98 7.55 12.09 31.37
C GLU A 98 6.09 12.49 31.13
N LEU A 99 5.61 12.60 29.89
CA LEU A 99 4.21 12.87 29.56
C LEU A 99 3.29 11.74 30.06
N GLN A 100 3.72 10.48 29.91
CA GLN A 100 3.02 9.33 30.49
C GLN A 100 3.00 9.39 32.03
N ARG A 101 4.10 9.80 32.66
CA ARG A 101 4.15 9.95 34.12
C ARG A 101 3.15 11.00 34.62
N ILE A 102 3.04 12.14 33.94
CA ILE A 102 2.05 13.18 34.26
C ILE A 102 0.65 12.59 34.11
N ALA A 103 0.34 11.93 32.99
CA ALA A 103 -0.97 11.31 32.73
C ALA A 103 -1.35 10.30 33.83
N VAL A 104 -0.41 9.40 34.18
CA VAL A 104 -0.68 8.28 35.08
C VAL A 104 -0.61 8.68 36.57
N GLN A 105 0.30 9.59 36.97
CA GLN A 105 0.56 9.89 38.38
C GLN A 105 0.01 11.24 38.84
N GLU A 106 -0.20 12.22 37.97
CA GLU A 106 -0.67 13.54 38.31
C GLU A 106 -2.14 13.75 37.95
N SER A 107 -2.69 13.02 36.97
CA SER A 107 -4.12 13.09 36.67
C SER A 107 -4.96 12.29 37.68
N ARG A 108 -6.24 12.63 37.81
CA ARG A 108 -7.15 12.01 38.80
C ARG A 108 -7.41 10.53 38.57
N LEU A 109 -7.49 10.12 37.31
CA LEU A 109 -7.84 8.73 36.93
C LEU A 109 -6.65 7.90 36.45
N GLY A 110 -5.50 8.54 36.25
CA GLY A 110 -4.30 7.82 35.80
C GLY A 110 -4.42 7.14 34.43
N ILE A 111 -5.18 7.74 33.51
CA ILE A 111 -5.39 7.18 32.17
C ILE A 111 -4.16 7.46 31.31
N PRO A 112 -3.45 6.43 30.78
CA PRO A 112 -2.27 6.62 29.93
C PRO A 112 -2.62 7.23 28.58
N LEU A 113 -1.63 7.87 27.93
CA LEU A 113 -1.76 8.50 26.63
C LEU A 113 -1.54 7.50 25.48
N LEU A 114 -2.27 7.68 24.39
CA LEU A 114 -1.84 7.21 23.09
C LEU A 114 -0.74 8.13 22.57
N VAL A 115 0.29 7.55 21.94
CA VAL A 115 1.44 8.27 21.36
C VAL A 115 1.49 7.95 19.88
N GLY A 116 1.02 8.89 19.06
CA GLY A 116 0.85 8.73 17.62
C GLY A 116 2.05 9.22 16.82
N ARG A 117 2.37 8.49 15.72
CA ARG A 117 3.37 8.89 14.74
C ARG A 117 3.05 8.30 13.37
N ASP A 118 3.36 9.02 12.29
CA ASP A 118 3.33 8.46 10.94
C ASP A 118 4.58 7.58 10.71
N VAL A 119 4.40 6.27 10.85
CA VAL A 119 5.43 5.26 10.58
C VAL A 119 4.97 4.48 9.34
N ILE A 120 4.97 5.17 8.18
CA ILE A 120 4.29 4.69 6.96
C ILE A 120 5.03 3.50 6.34
N HIS A 121 6.35 3.56 6.24
CA HIS A 121 7.14 2.47 5.66
C HIS A 121 8.51 2.26 6.34
N GLY A 122 8.59 2.57 7.62
CA GLY A 122 9.77 2.39 8.45
C GLY A 122 9.91 3.49 9.50
N PHE A 123 10.76 3.28 10.48
CA PHE A 123 11.11 4.28 11.49
C PHE A 123 12.55 4.75 11.28
N LYS A 124 13.57 4.05 11.78
CA LYS A 124 14.98 4.32 11.47
C LYS A 124 15.46 3.50 10.28
N THR A 125 15.11 2.21 10.25
CA THR A 125 15.24 1.37 9.06
C THR A 125 14.03 1.59 8.18
N VAL A 126 14.26 2.12 6.97
CA VAL A 126 13.21 2.47 6.02
C VAL A 126 13.09 1.40 4.96
N MET A 127 11.88 0.86 4.79
CA MET A 127 11.51 -0.05 3.70
C MET A 127 11.28 0.74 2.40
N PRO A 128 11.17 0.09 1.24
CA PRO A 128 10.65 0.78 0.05
C PRO A 128 9.33 1.52 0.36
N ILE A 129 9.07 2.62 -0.34
CA ILE A 129 7.75 3.29 -0.23
C ILE A 129 6.62 2.25 -0.42
N PRO A 130 5.41 2.47 0.14
CA PRO A 130 4.33 1.47 0.08
C PRO A 130 4.00 1.00 -1.33
N LEU A 131 4.05 1.88 -2.34
CA LEU A 131 3.88 1.50 -3.74
C LEU A 131 5.01 0.55 -4.23
N GLY A 132 6.24 0.73 -3.74
CA GLY A 132 7.35 -0.20 -3.96
C GLY A 132 7.15 -1.53 -3.22
N GLN A 133 6.68 -1.46 -1.97
CA GLN A 133 6.31 -2.68 -1.23
C GLN A 133 5.20 -3.47 -1.95
N ALA A 134 4.23 -2.78 -2.55
CA ALA A 134 3.19 -3.42 -3.36
C ALA A 134 3.78 -4.10 -4.61
N ALA A 135 4.86 -3.57 -5.18
CA ALA A 135 5.55 -4.19 -6.33
C ALA A 135 6.25 -5.52 -5.97
N THR A 136 6.43 -5.83 -4.68
CA THR A 136 6.94 -7.14 -4.24
C THR A 136 5.93 -8.27 -4.48
N TRP A 137 4.63 -7.98 -4.46
CA TRP A 137 3.56 -9.00 -4.47
C TRP A 137 3.81 -10.09 -3.40
N ASN A 138 4.34 -9.70 -2.26
CA ASN A 138 4.75 -10.58 -1.18
C ASN A 138 4.21 -10.07 0.16
N ALA A 139 3.09 -10.64 0.61
CA ALA A 139 2.45 -10.25 1.87
C ALA A 139 3.36 -10.52 3.09
N ASP A 140 4.23 -11.53 3.02
CA ASP A 140 5.09 -11.91 4.15
C ASP A 140 6.20 -10.89 4.37
N ILE A 141 6.86 -10.41 3.29
CA ILE A 141 7.89 -9.38 3.41
C ILE A 141 7.31 -8.03 3.85
N VAL A 142 6.08 -7.71 3.38
CA VAL A 142 5.36 -6.49 3.77
C VAL A 142 4.97 -6.55 5.26
N ARG A 143 4.48 -7.71 5.74
CA ARG A 143 4.19 -7.95 7.17
C ARG A 143 5.44 -7.79 8.02
N GLU A 144 6.56 -8.38 7.60
CA GLU A 144 7.80 -8.30 8.38
C GLU A 144 8.38 -6.89 8.36
N GLY A 145 8.28 -6.16 7.24
CA GLY A 145 8.64 -4.74 7.18
C GLY A 145 7.85 -3.88 8.17
N ALA A 146 6.54 -4.07 8.24
CA ALA A 146 5.67 -3.40 9.22
C ALA A 146 6.02 -3.81 10.67
N ARG A 147 6.39 -5.08 10.90
CA ARG A 147 6.85 -5.57 12.19
C ARG A 147 8.17 -4.93 12.64
N VAL A 148 9.12 -4.77 11.73
CA VAL A 148 10.38 -4.04 11.99
C VAL A 148 10.07 -2.58 12.35
N ALA A 149 9.23 -1.92 11.56
CA ALA A 149 8.83 -0.53 11.79
C ALA A 149 8.17 -0.34 13.16
N ALA A 150 7.26 -1.24 13.55
CA ALA A 150 6.60 -1.22 14.86
C ALA A 150 7.60 -1.34 16.02
N ARG A 151 8.51 -2.32 15.93
CA ARG A 151 9.53 -2.56 16.96
C ARG A 151 10.47 -1.38 17.15
N GLU A 152 10.89 -0.76 16.07
CA GLU A 152 11.75 0.42 16.12
C GLU A 152 10.99 1.63 16.68
N ALA A 153 9.76 1.89 16.21
CA ALA A 153 8.94 2.98 16.71
C ALA A 153 8.62 2.84 18.21
N ALA A 154 8.34 1.63 18.65
CA ALA A 154 8.10 1.34 20.08
C ALA A 154 9.30 1.71 20.97
N THR A 155 10.56 1.70 20.46
CA THR A 155 11.74 2.16 21.23
C THR A 155 11.68 3.63 21.59
N ALA A 156 10.97 4.44 20.79
CA ALA A 156 10.73 5.86 21.03
C ALA A 156 9.47 6.13 21.90
N GLY A 157 8.78 5.08 22.34
CA GLY A 157 7.56 5.18 23.12
C GLY A 157 6.29 5.35 22.29
N ILE A 158 6.38 5.23 20.96
CA ILE A 158 5.24 5.25 20.05
C ILE A 158 4.44 3.96 20.25
N ASN A 159 3.13 4.08 20.42
CA ASN A 159 2.20 2.96 20.58
C ASN A 159 1.04 2.97 19.57
N TRP A 160 1.03 3.95 18.65
CA TRP A 160 0.04 4.11 17.61
C TRP A 160 0.66 4.68 16.34
N THR A 161 0.43 4.05 15.19
CA THR A 161 0.87 4.59 13.89
C THR A 161 -0.32 4.94 13.01
N PHE A 162 -0.15 5.97 12.14
CA PHE A 162 -1.14 6.33 11.11
C PHE A 162 -0.82 5.60 9.79
N ALA A 163 -0.71 4.27 9.88
CA ALA A 163 -0.48 3.33 8.79
C ALA A 163 -1.27 2.04 9.07
N PRO A 164 -1.67 1.30 8.01
CA PRO A 164 -1.33 1.48 6.60
C PRO A 164 -2.20 2.52 5.87
N MET A 165 -1.62 3.17 4.87
CA MET A 165 -2.36 3.95 3.88
C MET A 165 -2.81 3.00 2.75
N ILE A 166 -4.11 2.83 2.60
CA ILE A 166 -4.72 1.78 1.76
C ILE A 166 -5.73 2.32 0.75
N ASP A 167 -5.63 3.60 0.44
CA ASP A 167 -6.40 4.22 -0.63
C ASP A 167 -6.04 3.60 -1.98
N ILE A 168 -7.04 3.13 -2.72
CA ILE A 168 -6.84 2.73 -4.12
C ILE A 168 -6.59 3.99 -4.95
N SER A 169 -5.48 4.03 -5.68
CA SER A 169 -5.14 5.14 -6.57
C SER A 169 -5.01 4.69 -8.01
N ARG A 170 -5.76 5.37 -8.91
CA ARG A 170 -5.77 5.16 -10.36
C ARG A 170 -5.30 6.40 -11.13
N ASP A 171 -4.78 7.39 -10.40
CA ASP A 171 -4.26 8.63 -10.97
C ASP A 171 -2.84 8.90 -10.47
N ALA A 172 -1.85 8.62 -11.32
CA ALA A 172 -0.44 8.81 -11.00
C ALA A 172 -0.02 10.27 -10.79
N ARG A 173 -0.90 11.25 -11.08
CA ARG A 173 -0.66 12.67 -10.78
C ARG A 173 -0.80 12.98 -9.30
N TRP A 174 -1.58 12.17 -8.55
CA TRP A 174 -1.74 12.30 -7.12
C TRP A 174 -0.41 11.98 -6.39
N GLY A 175 0.07 12.92 -5.56
CA GLY A 175 1.35 12.78 -4.87
C GLY A 175 1.37 11.62 -3.88
N ARG A 176 0.26 11.39 -3.20
CA ARG A 176 0.11 10.34 -2.19
C ARG A 176 -0.03 8.92 -2.77
N ILE A 177 -0.04 8.76 -4.10
CA ILE A 177 0.06 7.42 -4.71
C ILE A 177 1.32 6.68 -4.20
N ALA A 178 2.38 7.39 -3.85
CA ALA A 178 3.61 6.85 -3.26
C ALA A 178 3.36 6.09 -1.95
N GLU A 179 2.36 6.52 -1.18
CA GLU A 179 1.97 5.91 0.10
C GLU A 179 0.97 4.75 -0.09
N SER A 180 0.36 4.63 -1.29
CA SER A 180 -0.69 3.65 -1.59
C SER A 180 -0.14 2.28 -1.94
N LEU A 181 -1.02 1.28 -1.94
CA LEU A 181 -0.72 -0.08 -2.40
C LEU A 181 -1.14 -0.30 -3.87
N GLY A 182 -1.34 0.79 -4.64
CA GLY A 182 -1.59 0.78 -6.07
C GLY A 182 -3.06 0.81 -6.48
N GLU A 183 -3.35 0.29 -7.69
CA GLU A 183 -4.66 0.45 -8.33
C GLU A 183 -5.63 -0.71 -8.10
N ASP A 184 -5.12 -1.87 -7.61
CA ASP A 184 -5.89 -3.10 -7.55
C ASP A 184 -6.43 -3.38 -6.14
N PRO A 185 -7.76 -3.57 -5.99
CA PRO A 185 -8.36 -3.79 -4.68
C PRO A 185 -8.04 -5.15 -4.06
N TYR A 186 -7.69 -6.19 -4.84
CA TYR A 186 -7.33 -7.50 -4.30
C TYR A 186 -5.90 -7.49 -3.74
N LEU A 187 -4.92 -7.01 -4.52
CA LEU A 187 -3.54 -6.87 -4.08
C LEU A 187 -3.47 -5.95 -2.84
N ALA A 188 -4.09 -4.77 -2.92
CA ALA A 188 -4.11 -3.83 -1.81
C ALA A 188 -4.76 -4.42 -0.55
N SER A 189 -5.84 -5.23 -0.69
CA SER A 189 -6.47 -5.90 0.45
C SER A 189 -5.55 -6.91 1.13
N ALA A 190 -4.84 -7.73 0.34
CA ALA A 190 -3.91 -8.72 0.87
C ALA A 190 -2.74 -8.07 1.63
N LEU A 191 -2.19 -6.98 1.06
CA LEU A 191 -1.06 -6.28 1.67
C LEU A 191 -1.49 -5.40 2.86
N ALA A 192 -2.68 -4.80 2.82
CA ALA A 192 -3.26 -4.06 3.94
C ALA A 192 -3.42 -4.94 5.18
N ALA A 193 -3.98 -6.14 5.01
CA ALA A 193 -4.10 -7.12 6.09
C ALA A 193 -2.71 -7.50 6.66
N ALA A 194 -1.73 -7.75 5.78
CA ALA A 194 -0.37 -8.08 6.19
C ALA A 194 0.30 -6.94 6.98
N MET A 195 0.10 -5.67 6.58
CA MET A 195 0.62 -4.52 7.32
C MET A 195 -0.02 -4.39 8.71
N VAL A 196 -1.35 -4.54 8.81
CA VAL A 196 -2.05 -4.55 10.10
C VAL A 196 -1.51 -5.63 11.03
N GLU A 197 -1.39 -6.88 10.54
CA GLU A 197 -0.80 -7.99 11.27
C GLU A 197 0.67 -7.74 11.67
N GLY A 198 1.41 -7.05 10.80
CA GLY A 198 2.79 -6.64 11.07
C GLY A 198 2.88 -5.65 12.23
N PHE A 199 2.13 -4.56 12.20
CA PHE A 199 2.14 -3.54 13.25
C PHE A 199 1.58 -4.05 14.57
N GLN A 200 0.45 -4.76 14.55
CA GLN A 200 -0.30 -5.16 15.75
C GLN A 200 0.14 -6.50 16.35
N GLY A 201 0.86 -7.33 15.59
CA GLY A 201 1.28 -8.65 16.07
C GLY A 201 0.13 -9.61 16.31
N GLU A 202 0.42 -10.69 17.05
CA GLU A 202 -0.58 -11.66 17.50
C GLU A 202 -1.32 -11.18 18.76
N ASP A 203 -0.65 -10.42 19.60
CA ASP A 203 -1.21 -9.76 20.79
C ASP A 203 -0.75 -8.28 20.80
N LEU A 204 -1.71 -7.38 20.75
CA LEU A 204 -1.45 -5.95 20.74
C LEU A 204 -0.82 -5.44 22.05
N ALA A 205 -0.92 -6.20 23.13
CA ALA A 205 -0.29 -5.88 24.41
C ALA A 205 1.20 -6.28 24.46
N ASP A 206 1.71 -6.98 23.44
CA ASP A 206 3.12 -7.33 23.38
C ASP A 206 4.00 -6.08 23.22
N ARG A 207 5.17 -6.08 23.87
CA ARG A 207 6.15 -5.01 23.69
C ARG A 207 6.72 -5.05 22.28
N GLY A 208 6.74 -3.90 21.62
CA GLY A 208 7.20 -3.77 20.24
C GLY A 208 6.11 -3.98 19.19
N THR A 209 4.84 -4.08 19.60
CA THR A 209 3.66 -3.88 18.77
C THR A 209 3.12 -2.48 18.95
N ILE A 210 2.41 -1.96 17.94
CA ILE A 210 1.75 -0.65 17.98
C ILE A 210 0.38 -0.76 17.30
N ALA A 211 -0.58 0.04 17.73
CA ALA A 211 -1.87 0.11 17.06
C ALA A 211 -1.71 0.61 15.62
N ALA A 212 -2.31 -0.08 14.66
CA ALA A 212 -2.40 0.36 13.27
C ALA A 212 -3.60 1.30 13.07
N CYS A 213 -3.50 2.19 12.08
CA CYS A 213 -4.58 3.07 11.65
C CYS A 213 -4.75 3.00 10.15
N ALA A 214 -5.79 2.32 9.69
CA ALA A 214 -6.07 2.25 8.26
C ALA A 214 -6.59 3.61 7.76
N LYS A 215 -5.93 4.16 6.72
CA LYS A 215 -6.24 5.50 6.22
C LYS A 215 -6.22 5.56 4.70
N HIS A 216 -6.98 6.50 4.09
CA HIS A 216 -7.92 7.45 4.66
C HIS A 216 -9.34 7.02 4.29
N PHE A 217 -10.20 6.81 5.25
CA PHE A 217 -11.53 6.23 5.05
C PHE A 217 -12.54 7.32 4.62
N ALA A 218 -13.07 7.32 3.34
CA ALA A 218 -12.66 6.47 2.23
C ALA A 218 -12.79 7.20 0.89
N GLY A 219 -12.04 6.66 -0.10
CA GLY A 219 -12.16 7.12 -1.49
C GLY A 219 -11.17 8.22 -1.87
N TYR A 220 -10.28 8.64 -1.01
CA TYR A 220 -9.37 9.77 -1.18
C TYR A 220 -8.45 9.64 -2.41
N GLY A 221 -8.02 8.43 -2.77
CA GLY A 221 -7.21 8.18 -3.96
C GLY A 221 -7.90 8.42 -5.31
N ALA A 222 -9.20 8.77 -5.30
CA ALA A 222 -9.98 9.15 -6.48
C ALA A 222 -10.15 10.67 -6.63
N ALA A 223 -9.31 11.48 -5.98
CA ALA A 223 -9.34 12.94 -6.03
C ALA A 223 -9.29 13.46 -7.48
N GLU A 224 -10.18 14.39 -7.82
CA GLU A 224 -10.31 14.92 -9.19
C GLU A 224 -9.00 15.50 -9.72
N SER A 225 -8.60 15.05 -10.91
CA SER A 225 -7.35 15.43 -11.59
C SER A 225 -6.08 15.05 -10.82
N GLY A 226 -6.15 14.10 -9.90
CA GLY A 226 -5.04 13.72 -9.05
C GLY A 226 -4.55 14.86 -8.13
N ARG A 227 -5.38 15.87 -7.87
CA ARG A 227 -5.06 16.96 -6.95
C ARG A 227 -5.38 16.55 -5.54
N ASP A 228 -4.39 16.65 -4.69
CA ASP A 228 -4.59 16.36 -3.27
C ASP A 228 -5.67 17.27 -2.66
N TYR A 229 -6.43 16.74 -1.70
CA TYR A 229 -7.56 17.40 -1.05
C TYR A 229 -8.77 17.71 -1.94
N ALA A 230 -8.72 17.43 -3.25
CA ALA A 230 -9.84 17.67 -4.13
C ALA A 230 -11.01 16.71 -3.88
N THR A 231 -12.19 17.12 -4.31
CA THR A 231 -13.42 16.33 -4.21
C THR A 231 -13.30 14.95 -4.86
N THR A 232 -14.05 13.97 -4.36
CA THR A 232 -14.17 12.64 -4.94
C THR A 232 -15.62 12.34 -5.29
N ASN A 233 -15.85 11.94 -6.55
CA ASN A 233 -17.17 11.56 -7.04
C ASN A 233 -17.18 10.10 -7.45
N ILE A 234 -17.63 9.24 -6.55
CA ILE A 234 -17.59 7.78 -6.73
C ILE A 234 -19.01 7.22 -6.59
N PRO A 235 -19.56 6.60 -7.65
CA PRO A 235 -20.83 5.89 -7.51
C PRO A 235 -20.71 4.81 -6.43
N GLU A 236 -21.76 4.62 -5.60
CA GLU A 236 -21.72 3.69 -4.46
C GLU A 236 -21.32 2.26 -4.86
N ASN A 237 -21.78 1.81 -6.01
CA ASN A 237 -21.38 0.53 -6.58
C ASN A 237 -19.86 0.41 -6.80
N GLU A 238 -19.22 1.45 -7.34
CA GLU A 238 -17.76 1.50 -7.53
C GLU A 238 -17.04 1.63 -6.19
N LEU A 239 -17.56 2.48 -5.29
CA LEU A 239 -17.04 2.65 -3.94
C LEU A 239 -16.93 1.30 -3.21
N ARG A 240 -18.00 0.52 -3.21
CA ARG A 240 -18.07 -0.79 -2.53
C ARG A 240 -17.22 -1.87 -3.19
N ASN A 241 -17.15 -1.88 -4.52
CA ASN A 241 -16.42 -2.91 -5.26
C ASN A 241 -14.92 -2.65 -5.36
N VAL A 242 -14.46 -1.42 -5.16
CA VAL A 242 -13.07 -1.01 -5.36
C VAL A 242 -12.50 -0.37 -4.11
N TYR A 243 -12.96 0.82 -3.74
CA TYR A 243 -12.30 1.67 -2.74
C TYR A 243 -12.46 1.19 -1.30
N LEU A 244 -13.59 0.58 -0.97
CA LEU A 244 -13.85 0.07 0.39
C LEU A 244 -13.23 -1.32 0.65
N ARG A 245 -12.82 -2.06 -0.37
CA ARG A 245 -12.31 -3.43 -0.20
C ARG A 245 -11.05 -3.53 0.65
N PRO A 246 -10.01 -2.70 0.48
CA PRO A 246 -8.83 -2.76 1.35
C PRO A 246 -9.14 -2.40 2.81
N PHE A 247 -10.05 -1.45 3.04
CA PHE A 247 -10.49 -1.10 4.40
C PHE A 247 -11.26 -2.24 5.06
N ARG A 248 -12.13 -2.93 4.30
CA ARG A 248 -12.80 -4.11 4.80
C ARG A 248 -11.80 -5.21 5.18
N ALA A 249 -10.79 -5.45 4.37
CA ALA A 249 -9.74 -6.41 4.66
C ALA A 249 -8.93 -6.02 5.91
N ALA A 250 -8.63 -4.73 6.11
CA ALA A 250 -7.97 -4.23 7.31
C ALA A 250 -8.84 -4.44 8.57
N VAL A 251 -10.15 -4.20 8.48
CA VAL A 251 -11.10 -4.48 9.58
C VAL A 251 -11.17 -5.97 9.88
N ASP A 252 -11.24 -6.82 8.85
CA ASP A 252 -11.24 -8.27 9.02
C ASP A 252 -9.91 -8.81 9.60
N ALA A 253 -8.79 -8.11 9.35
CA ALA A 253 -7.48 -8.37 9.96
C ALA A 253 -7.34 -7.81 11.39
N GLY A 254 -8.38 -7.15 11.92
CA GLY A 254 -8.42 -6.68 13.30
C GLY A 254 -7.75 -5.33 13.53
N VAL A 255 -7.69 -4.44 12.52
CA VAL A 255 -7.22 -3.06 12.74
C VAL A 255 -8.04 -2.38 13.82
N VAL A 256 -7.37 -1.71 14.76
CA VAL A 256 -8.06 -1.12 15.93
C VAL A 256 -8.38 0.36 15.77
N THR A 257 -7.86 1.02 14.74
CA THR A 257 -8.20 2.43 14.45
C THR A 257 -8.33 2.69 12.94
N LEU A 258 -9.18 3.65 12.57
CA LEU A 258 -9.25 4.20 11.22
C LEU A 258 -9.17 5.73 11.27
N MET A 259 -8.66 6.33 10.19
CA MET A 259 -8.63 7.78 10.01
C MET A 259 -9.59 8.19 8.87
N ALA A 260 -10.43 9.20 9.13
CA ALA A 260 -11.30 9.78 8.12
C ALA A 260 -10.48 10.51 7.03
N ALA A 261 -10.94 10.47 5.78
CA ALA A 261 -10.28 11.21 4.70
C ALA A 261 -10.54 12.72 4.78
N PHE A 262 -9.62 13.53 4.23
CA PHE A 262 -9.80 14.98 4.10
C PHE A 262 -10.91 15.34 3.13
N SER A 263 -10.98 14.61 1.99
CA SER A 263 -11.86 14.95 0.88
C SER A 263 -13.33 14.71 1.17
N ASP A 264 -14.18 15.41 0.45
CA ASP A 264 -15.58 15.05 0.36
C ASP A 264 -15.78 13.86 -0.59
N LEU A 265 -16.71 13.00 -0.25
CA LEU A 265 -17.21 11.92 -1.09
C LEU A 265 -18.64 12.26 -1.54
N ASN A 266 -18.81 12.47 -2.84
CA ASN A 266 -20.11 12.81 -3.42
C ASN A 266 -20.76 14.04 -2.74
N GLY A 267 -19.95 15.03 -2.38
CA GLY A 267 -20.38 16.31 -1.77
C GLY A 267 -20.51 16.27 -0.25
N VAL A 268 -20.14 15.17 0.45
CA VAL A 268 -20.12 15.11 1.91
C VAL A 268 -18.70 14.79 2.40
N PRO A 269 -18.00 15.73 3.07
CA PRO A 269 -16.68 15.47 3.67
C PRO A 269 -16.69 14.23 4.54
N ALA A 270 -15.65 13.38 4.39
CA ALA A 270 -15.61 12.09 5.06
C ALA A 270 -15.75 12.19 6.59
N THR A 271 -15.13 13.20 7.21
CA THR A 271 -15.23 13.48 8.67
C THR A 271 -16.67 13.74 9.12
N GLY A 272 -17.54 14.24 8.24
CA GLY A 272 -18.97 14.49 8.52
C GLY A 272 -19.91 13.47 7.87
N ASN A 273 -19.39 12.36 7.34
CA ASN A 273 -20.15 11.43 6.51
C ASN A 273 -20.70 10.24 7.32
N GLU A 274 -21.96 10.35 7.75
CA GLU A 274 -22.65 9.32 8.52
C GLU A 274 -22.79 7.99 7.75
N PHE A 275 -22.99 8.03 6.42
CA PHE A 275 -23.04 6.83 5.59
C PHE A 275 -21.73 6.01 5.71
N LEU A 276 -20.56 6.67 5.62
CA LEU A 276 -19.28 5.98 5.75
C LEU A 276 -19.06 5.45 7.17
N MET A 277 -19.16 6.34 8.17
CA MET A 277 -18.70 6.06 9.53
C MET A 277 -19.68 5.20 10.34
N ARG A 278 -21.00 5.40 10.17
CA ARG A 278 -22.00 4.60 10.89
C ARG A 278 -22.49 3.46 10.06
N GLN A 279 -23.13 3.73 8.92
CA GLN A 279 -23.80 2.68 8.17
C GLN A 279 -22.78 1.63 7.66
N VAL A 280 -21.73 2.05 6.95
CA VAL A 280 -20.77 1.09 6.38
C VAL A 280 -19.86 0.51 7.47
N LEU A 281 -19.19 1.39 8.25
CA LEU A 281 -18.13 0.95 9.14
C LEU A 281 -18.68 0.23 10.39
N ARG A 282 -19.69 0.81 11.05
CA ARG A 282 -20.23 0.26 12.30
C ARG A 282 -21.31 -0.78 12.06
N ASP A 283 -22.36 -0.42 11.32
CA ASP A 283 -23.55 -1.27 11.21
C ASP A 283 -23.33 -2.46 10.28
N GLU A 284 -22.69 -2.25 9.10
CA GLU A 284 -22.48 -3.33 8.15
C GLU A 284 -21.22 -4.15 8.49
N TRP A 285 -20.12 -3.52 8.95
CA TRP A 285 -18.84 -4.22 9.17
C TRP A 285 -18.61 -4.61 10.62
N GLY A 286 -19.29 -3.97 11.57
CA GLY A 286 -19.17 -4.26 12.99
C GLY A 286 -17.83 -3.80 13.59
N PHE A 287 -17.21 -2.76 13.04
CA PHE A 287 -15.98 -2.22 13.57
C PHE A 287 -16.17 -1.68 14.99
N ASP A 288 -15.36 -2.14 15.94
CA ASP A 288 -15.43 -1.83 17.37
C ASP A 288 -14.23 -1.03 17.92
N GLY A 289 -13.25 -0.70 17.06
CA GLY A 289 -12.19 0.24 17.36
C GLY A 289 -12.66 1.71 17.34
N PHE A 290 -11.76 2.68 17.27
CA PHE A 290 -12.13 4.10 17.17
C PHE A 290 -11.72 4.73 15.82
N VAL A 291 -12.45 5.80 15.45
CA VAL A 291 -12.16 6.63 14.27
C VAL A 291 -11.55 7.94 14.74
N VAL A 292 -10.39 8.28 14.20
CA VAL A 292 -9.77 9.60 14.37
C VAL A 292 -10.05 10.46 13.13
N SER A 293 -10.22 11.76 13.29
CA SER A 293 -10.23 12.71 12.18
C SER A 293 -8.84 12.78 11.55
N ASP A 294 -8.74 13.24 10.32
CA ASP A 294 -7.46 13.71 9.83
C ASP A 294 -7.10 15.09 10.45
N TRP A 295 -5.90 15.60 10.16
CA TRP A 295 -5.36 16.82 10.76
C TRP A 295 -6.32 18.01 10.62
N ASP A 296 -6.86 18.49 11.74
CA ASP A 296 -7.78 19.63 11.82
C ASP A 296 -9.05 19.48 10.93
N SER A 297 -9.39 18.24 10.51
CA SER A 297 -10.45 18.03 9.53
C SER A 297 -11.87 18.21 10.09
N VAL A 298 -12.07 18.25 11.41
CA VAL A 298 -13.35 18.61 12.01
C VAL A 298 -13.71 20.07 11.68
N ARG A 299 -12.79 21.02 11.91
CA ARG A 299 -13.00 22.43 11.58
C ARG A 299 -13.15 22.66 10.08
N GLN A 300 -12.50 21.83 9.27
CA GLN A 300 -12.58 21.92 7.81
C GLN A 300 -13.98 21.65 7.24
N LEU A 301 -14.90 21.05 8.00
CA LEU A 301 -16.31 20.93 7.58
C LEU A 301 -16.97 22.28 7.28
N ALA A 302 -16.60 23.32 8.04
CA ALA A 302 -17.04 24.69 7.77
C ALA A 302 -16.35 25.30 6.52
N ILE A 303 -15.08 24.96 6.29
CA ILE A 303 -14.34 25.38 5.10
C ILE A 303 -14.92 24.74 3.83
N HIS A 304 -15.31 23.45 3.91
CA HIS A 304 -16.05 22.77 2.83
C HIS A 304 -17.44 23.41 2.57
N GLY A 305 -17.95 24.20 3.50
CA GLY A 305 -19.30 24.79 3.39
C GLY A 305 -20.41 23.78 3.73
N LEU A 306 -20.09 22.68 4.41
CA LEU A 306 -21.08 21.73 4.92
C LEU A 306 -21.75 22.28 6.17
N THR A 307 -21.03 23.02 7.01
CA THR A 307 -21.48 23.57 8.29
C THR A 307 -21.26 25.09 8.32
N GLU A 308 -22.00 25.80 9.19
CA GLU A 308 -21.91 27.26 9.28
C GLU A 308 -20.73 27.76 10.13
N ASN A 309 -20.26 26.93 11.06
CA ASN A 309 -19.23 27.27 12.05
C ASN A 309 -18.69 26.04 12.74
N ASP A 310 -17.66 26.18 13.59
CA ASP A 310 -17.00 25.10 14.30
C ASP A 310 -17.94 24.28 15.19
N LYS A 311 -18.91 24.93 15.86
CA LYS A 311 -19.90 24.24 16.70
C LYS A 311 -20.76 23.26 15.89
N GLU A 312 -21.19 23.69 14.70
CA GLU A 312 -21.94 22.82 13.78
C GLU A 312 -21.01 21.73 13.19
N SER A 313 -19.74 22.02 12.98
CA SER A 313 -18.74 21.04 12.55
C SER A 313 -18.55 19.94 13.58
N VAL A 314 -18.40 20.29 14.85
CA VAL A 314 -18.32 19.33 15.96
C VAL A 314 -19.58 18.47 16.04
N TYR A 315 -20.76 19.11 15.98
CA TYR A 315 -22.03 18.38 15.96
C TYR A 315 -22.07 17.35 14.83
N GLN A 316 -21.72 17.77 13.61
CA GLN A 316 -21.76 16.90 12.44
C GLN A 316 -20.74 15.75 12.54
N ALA A 317 -19.52 16.00 12.99
CA ALA A 317 -18.47 15.00 13.14
C ALA A 317 -18.83 13.93 14.19
N VAL A 318 -19.35 14.35 15.34
CA VAL A 318 -19.83 13.43 16.40
C VAL A 318 -21.02 12.62 15.92
N MET A 319 -21.98 13.25 15.24
CA MET A 319 -23.14 12.53 14.66
C MET A 319 -22.70 11.54 13.58
N ALA A 320 -21.68 11.88 12.80
CA ALA A 320 -21.08 10.93 11.86
C ALA A 320 -20.36 9.76 12.54
N GLY A 321 -19.78 9.94 13.74
CA GLY A 321 -19.12 8.88 14.50
C GLY A 321 -17.59 8.96 14.50
N VAL A 322 -17.02 10.17 14.41
CA VAL A 322 -15.58 10.42 14.57
C VAL A 322 -15.27 10.55 16.06
N ASP A 323 -14.59 9.54 16.61
CA ASP A 323 -14.39 9.37 18.05
C ASP A 323 -13.33 10.31 18.63
N MET A 324 -12.30 10.67 17.84
CA MET A 324 -11.19 11.52 18.29
C MET A 324 -10.87 12.60 17.25
N GLU A 325 -10.64 13.83 17.71
CA GLU A 325 -10.16 14.93 16.90
C GLU A 325 -8.63 14.98 16.90
N MET A 326 -8.03 14.99 15.68
CA MET A 326 -6.58 15.11 15.49
C MET A 326 -6.17 16.57 15.34
N ALA A 327 -5.27 17.02 16.22
CA ALA A 327 -4.58 18.31 16.14
C ALA A 327 -5.52 19.54 16.09
N GLY A 328 -6.77 19.40 16.53
CA GLY A 328 -7.76 20.45 16.71
C GLY A 328 -8.08 20.66 18.20
N GLU A 329 -8.85 21.70 18.49
CA GLU A 329 -9.40 21.98 19.84
C GLU A 329 -10.92 22.11 19.81
N SER A 330 -11.55 21.83 18.65
CA SER A 330 -13.00 22.07 18.45
C SER A 330 -13.85 21.20 19.37
N TYR A 331 -13.44 19.95 19.62
CA TYR A 331 -14.13 19.05 20.56
C TYR A 331 -14.05 19.60 22.00
N LEU A 332 -12.88 20.05 22.42
CA LEU A 332 -12.70 20.67 23.76
C LEU A 332 -13.54 21.92 23.92
N ASP A 333 -13.65 22.75 22.89
CA ASP A 333 -14.31 24.05 22.95
C ASP A 333 -15.84 23.97 22.88
N GLN A 334 -16.40 22.98 22.16
CA GLN A 334 -17.79 23.00 21.74
C GLN A 334 -18.66 21.87 22.33
N LEU A 335 -18.06 20.71 22.72
CA LEU A 335 -18.86 19.54 23.12
C LEU A 335 -19.66 19.76 24.40
N GLU A 336 -19.09 20.44 25.42
CA GLU A 336 -19.78 20.70 26.68
C GLU A 336 -21.05 21.56 26.45
N ASP A 337 -20.95 22.57 25.59
CA ASP A 337 -22.06 23.41 25.19
C ASP A 337 -23.15 22.64 24.44
N LEU A 338 -22.75 21.82 23.43
CA LEU A 338 -23.68 21.01 22.63
C LEU A 338 -24.46 19.99 23.49
N ILE A 339 -23.79 19.43 24.48
CA ILE A 339 -24.42 18.54 25.48
C ILE A 339 -25.36 19.32 26.39
N GLY A 340 -24.93 20.49 26.89
CA GLY A 340 -25.74 21.37 27.73
C GLY A 340 -27.00 21.87 27.02
N GLU A 341 -26.95 22.06 25.72
CA GLU A 341 -28.09 22.40 24.87
C GLU A 341 -29.01 21.19 24.55
N GLY A 342 -28.61 19.97 24.94
CA GLY A 342 -29.32 18.73 24.64
C GLY A 342 -29.29 18.30 23.19
N ARG A 343 -28.34 18.79 22.40
CA ARG A 343 -28.14 18.43 20.98
C ARG A 343 -27.34 17.16 20.83
N ILE A 344 -26.43 16.87 21.74
CA ILE A 344 -25.66 15.61 21.82
C ILE A 344 -26.01 14.96 23.17
N ASP A 345 -26.31 13.65 23.11
CA ASP A 345 -26.54 12.84 24.32
C ASP A 345 -25.18 12.41 24.90
N VAL A 346 -25.03 12.54 26.23
CA VAL A 346 -23.84 12.05 26.96
C VAL A 346 -23.58 10.57 26.66
N ALA A 347 -24.60 9.76 26.48
CA ALA A 347 -24.46 8.34 26.11
C ALA A 347 -23.72 8.14 24.78
N MET A 348 -23.83 9.08 23.84
CA MET A 348 -23.05 9.03 22.58
C MET A 348 -21.56 9.28 22.85
N ILE A 349 -21.24 10.28 23.67
CA ILE A 349 -19.86 10.55 24.11
C ILE A 349 -19.29 9.34 24.87
N ASP A 350 -20.10 8.73 25.74
CA ASP A 350 -19.71 7.52 26.48
C ASP A 350 -19.33 6.36 25.54
N ALA A 351 -20.08 6.14 24.47
CA ALA A 351 -19.79 5.13 23.48
C ALA A 351 -18.48 5.42 22.71
N MET A 352 -18.25 6.69 22.34
CA MET A 352 -17.03 7.11 21.63
C MET A 352 -15.79 6.97 22.52
N VAL A 353 -15.87 7.42 23.76
CA VAL A 353 -14.78 7.27 24.74
C VAL A 353 -14.52 5.81 25.07
N ALA A 354 -15.57 4.98 25.15
CA ALA A 354 -15.40 3.54 25.35
C ALA A 354 -14.56 2.89 24.24
N ASN A 355 -14.73 3.30 22.98
CA ASN A 355 -13.90 2.83 21.84
C ASN A 355 -12.41 3.17 22.05
N ILE A 356 -12.12 4.40 22.47
CA ILE A 356 -10.74 4.87 22.74
C ILE A 356 -10.14 4.09 23.93
N LEU A 357 -10.87 3.97 25.04
CA LEU A 357 -10.41 3.26 26.22
C LEU A 357 -10.15 1.77 25.93
N ARG A 358 -11.00 1.14 25.08
CA ARG A 358 -10.83 -0.25 24.66
C ARG A 358 -9.48 -0.45 24.02
N VAL A 359 -9.08 0.41 23.07
CA VAL A 359 -7.78 0.33 22.40
C VAL A 359 -6.63 0.56 23.39
N LYS A 360 -6.76 1.51 24.33
CA LYS A 360 -5.74 1.70 25.38
C LYS A 360 -5.55 0.48 26.28
N PHE A 361 -6.64 -0.22 26.60
CA PHE A 361 -6.56 -1.48 27.35
C PHE A 361 -5.97 -2.62 26.51
N GLN A 362 -6.32 -2.73 25.22
CA GLN A 362 -5.77 -3.73 24.31
C GLN A 362 -4.26 -3.57 24.12
N LEU A 363 -3.77 -2.33 24.09
CA LEU A 363 -2.34 -2.00 24.06
C LEU A 363 -1.60 -2.27 25.38
N GLY A 364 -2.30 -2.70 26.43
CA GLY A 364 -1.69 -2.93 27.75
C GLY A 364 -1.13 -1.68 28.41
N LEU A 365 -1.55 -0.47 28.00
CA LEU A 365 -0.98 0.79 28.48
C LEU A 365 -1.22 1.04 29.97
N PHE A 366 -2.29 0.48 30.56
CA PHE A 366 -2.55 0.57 32.00
C PHE A 366 -1.60 -0.27 32.82
N GLU A 367 -1.12 -1.38 32.28
CA GLU A 367 -0.16 -2.27 32.89
C GLU A 367 1.29 -1.83 32.66
N HIS A 368 1.54 -1.28 31.47
CA HIS A 368 2.87 -0.91 30.98
C HIS A 368 2.89 0.48 30.32
N PRO A 369 2.66 1.57 31.07
CA PRO A 369 2.58 2.91 30.48
C PRO A 369 3.93 3.49 30.03
N TYR A 370 5.04 2.93 30.50
CA TYR A 370 6.39 3.44 30.24
C TYR A 370 7.18 2.54 29.30
N THR A 371 7.99 3.17 28.47
CA THR A 371 8.88 2.48 27.52
C THR A 371 10.30 2.41 28.08
N ASN A 372 10.88 1.20 28.04
CA ASN A 372 12.29 0.98 28.27
C ASN A 372 12.93 0.44 26.97
N PRO A 373 13.70 1.25 26.22
CA PRO A 373 14.29 0.81 24.96
C PRO A 373 15.20 -0.41 25.10
N ALA A 374 15.81 -0.62 26.27
CA ALA A 374 16.69 -1.77 26.51
C ALA A 374 15.95 -3.14 26.52
N GLU A 375 14.63 -3.14 26.59
CA GLU A 375 13.80 -4.34 26.54
C GLU A 375 13.32 -4.68 25.13
N LEU A 376 13.66 -3.84 24.14
CA LEU A 376 13.32 -4.00 22.74
C LEU A 376 14.57 -4.34 21.90
N PRO A 377 14.41 -4.93 20.71
CA PRO A 377 15.52 -5.15 19.80
C PRO A 377 16.25 -3.85 19.44
N ALA A 378 17.55 -3.92 19.22
CA ALA A 378 18.32 -2.77 18.77
C ALA A 378 17.80 -2.26 17.42
N ILE A 379 17.77 -0.94 17.26
CA ILE A 379 17.45 -0.27 16.01
C ILE A 379 18.46 -0.69 14.92
N ALA A 380 18.00 -0.81 13.68
CA ALA A 380 18.79 -1.19 12.52
C ALA A 380 19.64 -2.46 12.74
N ASN A 381 19.13 -3.42 13.50
CA ASN A 381 19.80 -4.68 13.70
C ASN A 381 19.88 -5.49 12.38
N GLU A 382 20.69 -6.53 12.37
CA GLU A 382 20.92 -7.35 11.17
C GLU A 382 19.63 -7.84 10.52
N HIS A 383 18.64 -8.28 11.30
CA HIS A 383 17.35 -8.71 10.78
C HIS A 383 16.59 -7.59 10.10
N ALA A 384 16.54 -6.39 10.70
CA ALA A 384 15.89 -5.22 10.12
C ALA A 384 16.52 -4.82 8.77
N LEU A 385 17.85 -4.78 8.71
CA LEU A 385 18.58 -4.45 7.47
C LEU A 385 18.41 -5.54 6.40
N GLN A 386 18.39 -6.82 6.77
CA GLN A 386 18.12 -7.92 5.84
C GLN A 386 16.68 -7.86 5.31
N THR A 387 15.70 -7.56 6.14
CA THR A 387 14.30 -7.36 5.72
C THR A 387 14.20 -6.20 4.74
N ALA A 388 14.82 -5.05 5.04
CA ALA A 388 14.85 -3.89 4.14
C ALA A 388 15.52 -4.22 2.79
N ARG A 389 16.64 -4.98 2.80
CA ARG A 389 17.32 -5.41 1.57
C ARG A 389 16.45 -6.35 0.74
N GLN A 390 15.81 -7.33 1.37
CA GLN A 390 14.93 -8.27 0.66
C GLN A 390 13.71 -7.55 0.07
N ALA A 391 13.07 -6.65 0.84
CA ALA A 391 11.98 -5.83 0.35
C ALA A 391 12.40 -4.96 -0.85
N ALA A 392 13.58 -4.38 -0.80
CA ALA A 392 14.13 -3.59 -1.92
C ALA A 392 14.40 -4.46 -3.16
N LEU A 393 15.01 -5.64 -3.00
CA LEU A 393 15.26 -6.59 -4.09
C LEU A 393 13.95 -6.99 -4.80
N GLU A 394 12.93 -7.35 -4.02
CA GLU A 394 11.65 -7.79 -4.56
C GLU A 394 10.80 -6.66 -5.13
N SER A 395 11.06 -5.39 -4.73
CA SER A 395 10.30 -4.21 -5.19
C SER A 395 10.74 -3.70 -6.56
N VAL A 396 12.02 -3.85 -6.91
CA VAL A 396 12.56 -3.31 -8.17
C VAL A 396 11.98 -4.07 -9.37
N VAL A 397 11.42 -3.31 -10.33
CA VAL A 397 10.77 -3.86 -11.51
C VAL A 397 11.65 -3.66 -12.74
N LEU A 398 12.02 -4.74 -13.41
CA LEU A 398 12.66 -4.68 -14.73
C LEU A 398 11.60 -4.43 -15.80
N LEU A 399 11.48 -3.19 -16.26
CA LEU A 399 10.47 -2.78 -17.24
C LEU A 399 10.87 -3.14 -18.68
N LYS A 400 12.17 -3.10 -18.95
CA LYS A 400 12.74 -3.30 -20.29
C LYS A 400 14.13 -3.90 -20.20
N ASN A 401 14.48 -4.84 -21.12
CA ASN A 401 15.82 -5.40 -21.23
C ASN A 401 16.11 -5.85 -22.66
N ASP A 402 16.33 -4.90 -23.57
CA ASP A 402 16.59 -5.18 -24.96
C ASP A 402 17.92 -5.94 -25.12
N ARG A 403 17.89 -7.00 -25.90
CA ARG A 403 19.07 -7.81 -26.23
C ARG A 403 19.79 -8.41 -25.01
N GLY A 404 19.14 -8.47 -23.87
CA GLY A 404 19.74 -8.99 -22.64
C GLY A 404 20.96 -8.16 -22.17
N VAL A 405 20.86 -6.82 -22.19
CA VAL A 405 21.93 -5.95 -21.71
C VAL A 405 22.15 -6.13 -20.22
N LEU A 406 21.09 -6.37 -19.46
CA LEU A 406 21.17 -6.80 -18.07
C LEU A 406 21.05 -8.33 -17.97
N PRO A 407 21.77 -8.97 -17.02
CA PRO A 407 22.70 -8.36 -16.07
C PRO A 407 24.03 -7.95 -16.75
N LEU A 408 24.66 -6.89 -16.21
CA LEU A 408 26.00 -6.49 -16.58
C LEU A 408 27.01 -7.52 -16.06
N SER A 409 28.05 -7.81 -16.87
CA SER A 409 29.10 -8.74 -16.45
C SER A 409 30.39 -7.98 -16.15
N ALA A 410 30.80 -7.96 -14.88
CA ALA A 410 32.08 -7.35 -14.49
C ALA A 410 33.29 -8.02 -15.19
N GLU A 411 33.21 -9.31 -15.51
CA GLU A 411 34.27 -10.04 -16.24
C GLU A 411 34.41 -9.62 -17.71
N LYS A 412 33.34 -9.08 -18.32
CA LYS A 412 33.29 -8.71 -19.76
C LYS A 412 33.50 -7.22 -19.99
N LEU A 413 33.31 -6.41 -18.97
CA LEU A 413 33.48 -4.96 -19.01
C LEU A 413 34.81 -4.57 -18.37
N ASN A 414 35.45 -3.49 -18.85
CA ASN A 414 36.62 -2.89 -18.20
C ASN A 414 36.20 -1.65 -17.42
N SER A 415 35.12 -1.00 -17.84
CA SER A 415 34.69 0.26 -17.24
C SER A 415 33.18 0.45 -17.33
N VAL A 416 32.61 1.13 -16.33
CA VAL A 416 31.22 1.54 -16.31
C VAL A 416 31.08 2.99 -15.85
N ALA A 417 30.27 3.78 -16.56
CA ALA A 417 29.90 5.12 -16.14
C ALA A 417 28.62 5.10 -15.33
N ILE A 418 28.63 5.65 -14.13
CA ILE A 418 27.47 5.92 -13.29
C ILE A 418 27.16 7.41 -13.41
N ILE A 419 26.03 7.78 -13.99
CA ILE A 419 25.69 9.18 -14.26
C ILE A 419 24.28 9.48 -13.72
N GLY A 420 24.14 10.60 -13.04
CA GLY A 420 22.84 11.11 -12.61
C GLY A 420 22.79 11.56 -11.17
N PRO A 421 21.80 12.42 -10.83
CA PRO A 421 21.71 13.05 -9.52
C PRO A 421 21.28 12.10 -8.40
N LEU A 422 20.66 10.94 -8.74
CA LEU A 422 20.11 10.00 -7.76
C LEU A 422 21.01 8.77 -7.49
N ALA A 423 22.21 8.70 -8.12
CA ALA A 423 23.14 7.60 -7.88
C ALA A 423 23.74 7.63 -6.47
N ASP A 424 23.95 8.84 -5.93
CA ASP A 424 24.51 9.09 -4.60
C ASP A 424 23.67 10.14 -3.86
N ALA A 425 22.45 9.74 -3.46
CA ALA A 425 21.46 10.59 -2.83
C ALA A 425 20.76 9.84 -1.69
N PRO A 426 21.43 9.68 -0.53
CA PRO A 426 20.93 8.83 0.56
C PRO A 426 19.56 9.27 1.11
N TYR A 427 19.28 10.58 1.13
CA TYR A 427 17.99 11.10 1.56
C TYR A 427 16.88 10.79 0.54
N GLU A 428 17.15 11.04 -0.75
CA GLU A 428 16.14 10.82 -1.80
C GLU A 428 15.79 9.33 -1.97
N GLN A 429 16.74 8.44 -1.70
CA GLN A 429 16.53 7.01 -1.74
C GLN A 429 15.49 6.53 -0.73
N LEU A 430 15.39 7.18 0.42
CA LEU A 430 14.43 6.82 1.47
C LEU A 430 12.98 7.10 1.05
N GLY A 431 12.74 8.12 0.22
CA GLY A 431 11.40 8.46 -0.27
C GLY A 431 10.66 9.45 0.62
N THR A 432 9.35 9.57 0.39
CA THR A 432 8.47 10.47 1.15
C THR A 432 8.03 9.87 2.48
N TRP A 433 7.57 10.70 3.43
CA TRP A 433 7.05 10.29 4.75
C TRP A 433 8.04 9.47 5.59
N ILE A 434 9.27 9.95 5.69
CA ILE A 434 10.36 9.29 6.42
C ILE A 434 10.78 10.03 7.69
N PHE A 435 9.95 10.87 8.24
CA PHE A 435 10.25 11.79 9.35
C PHE A 435 11.39 11.38 10.28
N ASP A 436 11.54 10.09 10.56
CA ASP A 436 12.50 9.54 11.51
C ASP A 436 13.59 8.69 10.83
N GLY A 437 13.54 8.53 9.51
CA GLY A 437 14.50 7.76 8.74
C GLY A 437 15.94 8.28 8.89
N ASP A 438 16.88 7.36 9.06
CA ASP A 438 18.28 7.70 9.26
C ASP A 438 19.07 7.56 7.96
N THR A 439 19.50 8.69 7.41
CA THR A 439 20.29 8.74 6.16
C THR A 439 21.70 8.14 6.31
N GLU A 440 22.24 8.05 7.53
CA GLU A 440 23.54 7.42 7.76
C GLU A 440 23.47 5.88 7.61
N LEU A 441 22.28 5.32 7.76
CA LEU A 441 22.04 3.89 7.50
C LEU A 441 21.87 3.59 6.00
N SER A 442 21.63 4.63 5.18
CA SER A 442 21.30 4.48 3.76
C SER A 442 22.56 4.23 2.93
N ILE A 443 22.67 3.03 2.35
CA ILE A 443 23.77 2.71 1.42
C ILE A 443 23.29 3.04 0.01
N THR A 444 23.96 4.01 -0.65
CA THR A 444 23.57 4.47 -1.99
C THR A 444 23.98 3.49 -3.10
N PRO A 445 23.31 3.51 -4.26
CA PRO A 445 23.67 2.69 -5.41
C PRO A 445 25.14 2.88 -5.84
N MET A 446 25.64 4.11 -5.87
CA MET A 446 27.01 4.41 -6.23
C MET A 446 28.00 3.69 -5.30
N HIS A 447 27.81 3.80 -3.98
CA HIS A 447 28.65 3.12 -2.99
C HIS A 447 28.53 1.60 -3.07
N ALA A 448 27.33 1.08 -3.25
CA ALA A 448 27.09 -0.35 -3.34
C ALA A 448 27.73 -0.96 -4.59
N ILE A 449 27.59 -0.32 -5.76
CA ILE A 449 28.20 -0.77 -7.02
C ILE A 449 29.74 -0.74 -6.87
N HIS A 450 30.30 0.35 -6.34
CA HIS A 450 31.74 0.44 -6.12
C HIS A 450 32.24 -0.66 -5.16
N SER A 451 31.49 -0.96 -4.12
CA SER A 451 31.84 -2.04 -3.18
C SER A 451 31.75 -3.43 -3.84
N LEU A 452 30.77 -3.65 -4.70
CA LEU A 452 30.52 -4.96 -5.32
C LEU A 452 31.55 -5.26 -6.41
N VAL A 453 31.83 -4.30 -7.31
CA VAL A 453 32.63 -4.53 -8.54
C VAL A 453 33.84 -3.61 -8.70
N GLY A 454 34.05 -2.65 -7.81
CA GLY A 454 35.11 -1.63 -7.98
C GLY A 454 36.55 -2.15 -7.89
N HIS A 455 36.75 -3.41 -7.52
CA HIS A 455 38.07 -4.08 -7.55
C HIS A 455 38.39 -4.71 -8.91
N GLU A 456 37.37 -4.96 -9.73
CA GLU A 456 37.47 -5.64 -11.01
C GLU A 456 37.16 -4.70 -12.19
N LEU A 457 36.45 -3.60 -11.94
CA LEU A 457 35.87 -2.71 -12.92
C LEU A 457 36.22 -1.25 -12.61
N ASP A 458 36.63 -0.47 -13.62
CA ASP A 458 36.79 0.99 -13.49
C ASP A 458 35.41 1.66 -13.42
N VAL A 459 34.96 2.02 -12.20
CA VAL A 459 33.68 2.66 -11.93
C VAL A 459 33.86 4.18 -11.90
N ARG A 460 33.30 4.87 -12.89
CA ARG A 460 33.39 6.32 -13.06
C ARG A 460 32.08 6.98 -12.70
N TYR A 461 32.06 7.89 -11.74
CA TYR A 461 30.87 8.58 -11.31
C TYR A 461 30.84 10.04 -11.72
N LEU A 462 29.69 10.49 -12.23
CA LEU A 462 29.39 11.91 -12.46
C LEU A 462 27.93 12.21 -12.08
N ARG A 463 27.72 13.15 -11.18
CA ARG A 463 26.38 13.59 -10.80
C ARG A 463 25.60 14.22 -11.97
N ALA A 464 26.28 14.88 -12.92
CA ALA A 464 25.80 15.52 -14.14
C ALA A 464 24.76 16.63 -13.96
N MET A 465 23.91 16.56 -12.95
CA MET A 465 22.85 17.51 -12.59
C MET A 465 22.87 17.75 -11.09
N GLU A 466 22.56 18.97 -10.66
CA GLU A 466 22.51 19.30 -9.23
C GLU A 466 21.40 18.52 -8.51
N ASN A 467 20.24 18.43 -9.13
CA ASN A 467 19.08 17.66 -8.66
C ASN A 467 18.26 17.19 -9.87
N SER A 468 17.20 16.41 -9.63
CA SER A 468 16.36 15.83 -10.68
C SER A 468 15.62 16.86 -11.53
N ARG A 469 15.41 18.08 -11.01
CA ARG A 469 14.67 19.18 -11.67
C ARG A 469 15.58 20.16 -12.41
N SER A 470 16.92 20.00 -12.35
CA SER A 470 17.87 20.90 -12.97
C SER A 470 17.64 21.06 -14.47
N ARG A 471 17.72 22.33 -14.92
CA ARG A 471 17.66 22.72 -16.32
C ARG A 471 18.98 23.37 -16.73
N ALA A 472 20.07 22.60 -16.62
CA ALA A 472 21.40 23.06 -16.93
C ALA A 472 22.18 21.97 -17.65
N SER A 473 22.66 22.29 -18.84
CA SER A 473 23.42 21.37 -19.70
C SER A 473 24.95 21.46 -19.51
N VAL A 474 25.45 22.24 -18.55
CA VAL A 474 26.90 22.56 -18.41
C VAL A 474 27.74 21.30 -18.19
N SER A 475 27.20 20.30 -17.45
CA SER A 475 27.91 19.04 -17.19
C SER A 475 27.54 17.91 -18.17
N PHE A 476 26.70 18.15 -19.16
CA PHE A 476 26.28 17.12 -20.10
C PHE A 476 27.39 16.75 -21.09
N ASP A 477 28.25 17.71 -21.48
CA ASP A 477 29.40 17.41 -22.34
C ASP A 477 30.38 16.49 -21.63
N GLU A 478 30.64 16.73 -20.34
CA GLU A 478 31.48 15.85 -19.51
C GLU A 478 30.85 14.48 -19.33
N ALA A 479 29.53 14.41 -19.12
CA ALA A 479 28.79 13.15 -19.04
C ALA A 479 28.92 12.33 -20.34
N VAL A 480 28.83 12.99 -21.50
CA VAL A 480 29.02 12.36 -22.81
C VAL A 480 30.46 11.84 -23.01
N GLU A 481 31.49 12.58 -22.56
CA GLU A 481 32.88 12.15 -22.65
C GLU A 481 33.11 10.91 -21.76
N ILE A 482 32.68 10.93 -20.50
CA ILE A 482 32.79 9.79 -19.58
C ILE A 482 32.05 8.57 -20.16
N ALA A 483 30.87 8.78 -20.73
CA ALA A 483 30.09 7.72 -21.39
C ALA A 483 30.84 7.12 -22.61
N ARG A 484 31.48 7.93 -23.45
CA ARG A 484 32.26 7.46 -24.61
C ARG A 484 33.45 6.61 -24.19
N GLU A 485 34.13 6.97 -23.09
CA GLU A 485 35.29 6.27 -22.57
C GLU A 485 34.93 5.02 -21.75
N SER A 486 33.66 4.75 -21.49
CA SER A 486 33.18 3.60 -20.73
C SER A 486 32.59 2.52 -21.63
N ASP A 487 32.57 1.28 -21.16
CA ASP A 487 32.00 0.15 -21.91
C ASP A 487 30.47 0.09 -21.82
N ALA A 488 29.91 0.55 -20.67
CA ALA A 488 28.47 0.66 -20.46
C ALA A 488 28.16 1.90 -19.60
N VAL A 489 26.90 2.37 -19.65
CA VAL A 489 26.42 3.53 -18.88
C VAL A 489 25.21 3.14 -18.06
N ILE A 490 25.23 3.49 -16.77
CA ILE A 490 24.10 3.37 -15.86
C ILE A 490 23.64 4.77 -15.49
N LEU A 491 22.44 5.14 -15.86
CA LEU A 491 21.81 6.41 -15.57
C LEU A 491 20.90 6.30 -14.35
N PHE A 492 21.14 7.08 -13.30
CA PHE A 492 20.26 7.17 -12.13
C PHE A 492 19.42 8.44 -12.23
N LEU A 493 18.15 8.24 -12.57
CA LEU A 493 17.21 9.29 -12.95
C LEU A 493 15.91 9.15 -12.12
N GLY A 494 15.01 10.12 -12.24
CA GLY A 494 13.70 10.02 -11.62
C GLY A 494 13.25 11.30 -10.93
N GLU A 495 12.58 11.13 -9.81
CA GLU A 495 12.08 12.19 -8.94
C GLU A 495 12.87 12.22 -7.62
N GLU A 496 13.11 13.41 -7.08
CA GLU A 496 13.45 13.58 -5.67
C GLU A 496 12.25 13.19 -4.81
N SER A 497 12.50 12.74 -3.58
CA SER A 497 11.47 12.33 -2.62
C SER A 497 10.37 13.38 -2.40
N ILE A 498 10.75 14.67 -2.41
CA ILE A 498 9.84 15.81 -2.26
C ILE A 498 8.81 15.96 -3.40
N LEU A 499 8.99 15.29 -4.54
CA LEU A 499 8.07 15.40 -5.68
C LEU A 499 6.88 14.44 -5.58
N SER A 500 6.81 13.63 -4.54
CA SER A 500 5.66 12.77 -4.19
C SER A 500 5.28 12.93 -2.71
N GLY A 501 4.13 12.40 -2.31
CA GLY A 501 3.56 12.56 -0.98
C GLY A 501 2.43 13.58 -0.93
N GLU A 502 2.03 13.96 0.27
CA GLU A 502 0.92 14.86 0.54
C GLU A 502 1.15 16.26 -0.03
N ALA A 503 0.14 16.81 -0.67
CA ALA A 503 0.16 18.10 -1.38
C ALA A 503 1.17 18.20 -2.54
N HIS A 504 1.81 17.09 -2.96
CA HIS A 504 2.82 17.09 -4.03
C HIS A 504 2.28 16.45 -5.33
N SER A 505 1.08 16.86 -5.76
CA SER A 505 0.49 16.45 -7.03
C SER A 505 1.23 17.08 -8.21
N ARG A 506 1.43 16.29 -9.28
CA ARG A 506 2.07 16.78 -10.52
C ARG A 506 1.12 16.61 -11.72
N ALA A 507 0.91 17.68 -12.47
CA ALA A 507 0.12 17.63 -13.70
C ALA A 507 0.87 16.96 -14.86
N ASP A 508 2.18 17.23 -14.98
CA ASP A 508 3.09 16.53 -15.89
C ASP A 508 3.94 15.55 -15.09
N ILE A 509 3.76 14.25 -15.35
CA ILE A 509 4.47 13.16 -14.69
C ILE A 509 5.55 12.54 -15.57
N SER A 510 6.10 13.29 -16.52
CA SER A 510 7.36 12.94 -17.18
C SER A 510 8.56 13.16 -16.25
N LEU A 511 9.74 12.65 -16.63
CA LEU A 511 10.98 12.94 -15.93
C LEU A 511 11.18 14.47 -15.83
N PRO A 512 11.38 15.01 -14.62
CA PRO A 512 11.53 16.45 -14.43
C PRO A 512 12.86 16.96 -14.97
N GLY A 513 12.97 18.28 -15.17
CA GLY A 513 14.21 18.94 -15.63
C GLY A 513 14.63 18.51 -17.04
N ASP A 514 15.94 18.46 -17.26
CA ASP A 514 16.54 18.09 -18.54
C ASP A 514 17.05 16.62 -18.56
N GLN A 515 16.52 15.75 -17.70
CA GLN A 515 16.94 14.34 -17.64
C GLN A 515 16.74 13.60 -18.97
N ALA A 516 15.62 13.84 -19.68
CA ALA A 516 15.37 13.21 -20.98
C ALA A 516 16.37 13.67 -22.06
N GLU A 517 16.83 14.92 -22.00
CA GLU A 517 17.90 15.42 -22.87
C GLU A 517 19.24 14.77 -22.55
N LEU A 518 19.58 14.58 -21.28
CA LEU A 518 20.76 13.82 -20.88
C LEU A 518 20.72 12.40 -21.47
N VAL A 519 19.62 11.69 -21.32
CA VAL A 519 19.44 10.33 -21.90
C VAL A 519 19.67 10.35 -23.42
N ARG A 520 19.08 11.30 -24.14
CA ARG A 520 19.23 11.40 -25.59
C ARG A 520 20.68 11.62 -26.00
N ARG A 521 21.42 12.51 -25.34
CA ARG A 521 22.83 12.79 -25.61
C ARG A 521 23.75 11.60 -25.28
N ILE A 522 23.47 10.90 -24.18
CA ILE A 522 24.19 9.68 -23.82
C ILE A 522 23.95 8.58 -24.87
N ARG A 523 22.71 8.43 -25.38
CA ARG A 523 22.39 7.47 -26.43
C ARG A 523 23.23 7.66 -27.71
N GLU A 524 23.53 8.90 -28.06
CA GLU A 524 24.36 9.26 -29.24
C GLU A 524 25.79 8.73 -29.16
N THR A 525 26.28 8.32 -27.97
CA THR A 525 27.59 7.68 -27.80
C THR A 525 27.64 6.26 -28.37
N GLY A 526 26.48 5.62 -28.60
CA GLY A 526 26.36 4.25 -29.11
C GLY A 526 26.68 3.17 -28.07
N LYS A 527 26.91 3.53 -26.81
CA LYS A 527 27.17 2.59 -25.72
C LYS A 527 25.87 1.94 -25.23
N PRO A 528 25.94 0.74 -24.62
CA PRO A 528 24.80 0.20 -23.85
C PRO A 528 24.38 1.16 -22.74
N VAL A 529 23.10 1.48 -22.64
CA VAL A 529 22.54 2.41 -21.67
C VAL A 529 21.48 1.73 -20.82
N VAL A 530 21.70 1.68 -19.52
CA VAL A 530 20.76 1.21 -18.51
C VAL A 530 20.23 2.41 -17.73
N ALA A 531 18.91 2.54 -17.61
CA ALA A 531 18.29 3.54 -16.74
C ALA A 531 17.76 2.87 -15.47
N VAL A 532 18.17 3.39 -14.32
CA VAL A 532 17.59 3.09 -13.01
C VAL A 532 16.76 4.29 -12.60
N ILE A 533 15.44 4.09 -12.46
CA ILE A 533 14.49 5.16 -12.18
C ILE A 533 14.04 5.09 -10.72
N LEU A 534 14.29 6.17 -9.97
CA LEU A 534 13.75 6.36 -8.63
C LEU A 534 12.59 7.34 -8.71
N ALA A 535 11.39 6.94 -8.26
CA ALA A 535 10.21 7.81 -8.28
C ALA A 535 9.11 7.29 -7.36
N GLY A 536 8.29 8.21 -6.85
CA GLY A 536 7.15 7.89 -6.00
C GLY A 536 5.85 7.60 -6.77
N ARG A 537 5.89 7.50 -8.09
CA ARG A 537 4.70 7.32 -8.95
C ARG A 537 5.02 6.64 -10.27
N PRO A 538 4.04 6.02 -10.97
CA PRO A 538 4.16 5.66 -12.37
C PRO A 538 4.44 6.90 -13.22
N LEU A 539 5.62 6.98 -13.85
CA LEU A 539 6.00 8.08 -14.73
C LEU A 539 5.63 7.78 -16.20
N THR A 540 5.40 8.84 -16.98
CA THR A 540 5.39 8.71 -18.44
C THR A 540 6.84 8.65 -18.94
N LEU A 541 7.27 7.46 -19.40
CA LEU A 541 8.67 7.22 -19.84
C LEU A 541 8.80 7.19 -21.38
N THR A 542 7.77 7.56 -22.12
CA THR A 542 7.74 7.51 -23.59
C THR A 542 8.88 8.29 -24.24
N ASN A 543 9.33 9.38 -23.60
CA ASN A 543 10.42 10.23 -24.08
C ASN A 543 11.83 9.63 -23.88
N ILE A 544 11.98 8.53 -23.11
CA ILE A 544 13.28 7.88 -22.88
C ILE A 544 13.29 6.40 -23.28
N VAL A 545 12.16 5.72 -23.32
CA VAL A 545 12.08 4.26 -23.48
C VAL A 545 12.80 3.76 -24.73
N ASN A 546 12.80 4.54 -25.81
CA ASN A 546 13.50 4.20 -27.07
C ASN A 546 14.98 4.61 -27.09
N HIS A 547 15.45 5.30 -26.06
CA HIS A 547 16.82 5.80 -25.96
C HIS A 547 17.68 5.03 -24.95
N VAL A 548 17.11 4.03 -24.26
CA VAL A 548 17.82 3.16 -23.31
C VAL A 548 17.62 1.68 -23.69
N ASP A 549 18.60 0.84 -23.38
CA ASP A 549 18.53 -0.59 -23.66
C ASP A 549 17.82 -1.37 -22.54
N ALA A 550 17.93 -0.91 -21.29
CA ALA A 550 17.23 -1.50 -20.15
C ALA A 550 16.70 -0.42 -19.19
N ILE A 551 15.61 -0.74 -18.48
CA ILE A 551 15.01 0.11 -17.44
C ILE A 551 14.73 -0.74 -16.21
N LEU A 552 15.38 -0.40 -15.09
CA LEU A 552 15.01 -0.83 -13.75
C LEU A 552 14.22 0.31 -13.06
N PHE A 553 13.01 0.04 -12.66
CA PHE A 553 12.19 1.00 -11.90
C PHE A 553 12.25 0.62 -10.42
N ALA A 554 12.97 1.43 -9.65
CA ALA A 554 13.37 1.09 -8.28
C ALA A 554 12.47 1.75 -7.22
N TRP A 555 11.48 2.56 -7.61
CA TRP A 555 10.68 3.36 -6.69
C TRP A 555 11.58 4.28 -5.85
N HIS A 556 11.28 4.48 -4.56
CA HIS A 556 12.25 4.90 -3.55
C HIS A 556 12.50 3.67 -2.67
N PRO A 557 13.67 3.03 -2.80
CA PRO A 557 13.85 1.65 -2.33
C PRO A 557 14.23 1.53 -0.84
N GLY A 558 14.30 2.64 -0.10
CA GLY A 558 14.61 2.64 1.33
C GLY A 558 16.09 2.44 1.66
N THR A 559 16.36 2.17 2.95
CA THR A 559 17.71 2.13 3.55
C THR A 559 18.68 1.22 2.78
N MET A 560 18.25 0.06 2.36
CA MET A 560 19.07 -0.96 1.70
C MET A 560 18.89 -1.01 0.17
N GLY A 561 18.38 0.07 -0.43
CA GLY A 561 18.13 0.15 -1.86
C GLY A 561 19.36 0.04 -2.73
N GLY A 562 20.48 0.65 -2.31
CA GLY A 562 21.73 0.60 -3.08
C GLY A 562 22.28 -0.81 -3.26
N PRO A 563 22.47 -1.61 -2.18
CA PRO A 563 22.86 -3.02 -2.30
C PRO A 563 21.91 -3.83 -3.18
N ALA A 564 20.61 -3.67 -3.02
CA ALA A 564 19.61 -4.38 -3.83
C ALA A 564 19.74 -4.04 -5.33
N ILE A 565 19.86 -2.76 -5.67
CA ILE A 565 20.05 -2.31 -7.06
C ILE A 565 21.38 -2.82 -7.64
N ALA A 566 22.48 -2.79 -6.86
CA ALA A 566 23.76 -3.31 -7.33
C ALA A 566 23.72 -4.80 -7.64
N ASP A 567 23.09 -5.61 -6.77
CA ASP A 567 22.93 -7.06 -6.97
C ASP A 567 22.12 -7.36 -8.24
N LEU A 568 21.04 -6.60 -8.47
CA LEU A 568 20.23 -6.74 -9.68
C LEU A 568 20.99 -6.33 -10.94
N LEU A 569 21.70 -5.20 -10.92
CA LEU A 569 22.46 -4.73 -12.08
C LEU A 569 23.54 -5.72 -12.54
N PHE A 570 24.19 -6.41 -11.60
CA PHE A 570 25.29 -7.32 -11.89
C PHE A 570 24.91 -8.81 -11.79
N GLY A 571 23.63 -9.13 -11.66
CA GLY A 571 23.11 -10.49 -11.76
C GLY A 571 23.44 -11.40 -10.56
N VAL A 572 23.75 -10.81 -9.39
CA VAL A 572 23.81 -11.56 -8.14
C VAL A 572 22.44 -12.10 -7.80
N GLU A 573 21.40 -11.30 -8.03
CA GLU A 573 19.99 -11.67 -7.95
C GLU A 573 19.26 -11.32 -9.24
N SER A 574 18.13 -12.00 -9.51
CA SER A 574 17.28 -11.72 -10.66
C SER A 574 16.09 -10.83 -10.25
N PRO A 575 15.72 -9.82 -11.06
CA PRO A 575 14.52 -9.03 -10.79
C PRO A 575 13.27 -9.90 -10.75
N SER A 576 12.38 -9.61 -9.80
CA SER A 576 11.11 -10.34 -9.62
C SER A 576 9.93 -9.42 -9.31
N GLY A 577 10.17 -8.12 -9.15
CA GLY A 577 9.13 -7.13 -8.91
C GLY A 577 8.13 -7.04 -10.06
N LYS A 578 6.86 -6.78 -9.74
CA LYS A 578 5.78 -6.59 -10.71
C LYS A 578 5.04 -5.29 -10.41
N LEU A 579 4.61 -4.58 -11.46
CA LEU A 579 3.94 -3.29 -11.32
C LEU A 579 2.61 -3.41 -10.54
N PRO A 580 2.42 -2.64 -9.45
CA PRO A 580 1.16 -2.57 -8.71
C PRO A 580 0.19 -1.52 -9.29
N ALA A 581 0.62 -0.79 -10.32
CA ALA A 581 -0.16 0.21 -11.02
C ALA A 581 0.24 0.29 -12.49
N THR A 582 -0.72 0.59 -13.35
CA THR A 582 -0.56 0.76 -14.79
C THR A 582 0.25 2.01 -15.11
N PHE A 583 1.23 1.91 -16.02
CA PHE A 583 2.04 3.04 -16.50
C PHE A 583 1.45 3.65 -17.77
N PRO A 584 1.01 4.91 -17.75
CA PRO A 584 0.47 5.57 -18.95
C PRO A 584 1.58 5.89 -19.97
N ARG A 585 1.23 5.94 -21.25
CA ARG A 585 2.12 6.46 -22.30
C ARG A 585 2.27 7.98 -22.18
N MET A 586 1.17 8.64 -21.86
CA MET A 586 1.10 10.08 -21.64
C MET A 586 0.00 10.43 -20.63
N VAL A 587 0.12 11.60 -20.03
CA VAL A 587 -0.78 12.08 -18.97
C VAL A 587 -2.26 12.07 -19.38
N GLY A 588 -2.54 12.38 -20.66
CA GLY A 588 -3.92 12.42 -21.18
C GLY A 588 -4.65 11.08 -21.16
N GLN A 589 -3.97 9.94 -20.96
CA GLN A 589 -4.62 8.65 -20.81
C GLN A 589 -5.20 8.42 -19.40
N ILE A 590 -4.80 9.20 -18.40
CA ILE A 590 -5.23 9.01 -17.00
C ILE A 590 -6.68 9.46 -16.84
N PRO A 591 -7.55 8.62 -16.20
CA PRO A 591 -7.22 7.34 -15.56
C PRO A 591 -7.13 6.18 -16.56
N ILE A 592 -6.04 5.40 -16.49
CA ILE A 592 -5.87 4.14 -17.21
C ILE A 592 -5.46 3.06 -16.21
N TYR A 593 -6.20 1.95 -16.16
CA TYR A 593 -5.99 0.84 -15.24
C TYR A 593 -6.49 -0.46 -15.87
N TYR A 594 -5.93 -1.61 -15.47
CA TYR A 594 -6.16 -2.89 -16.14
C TYR A 594 -7.61 -3.41 -16.00
N ASN A 595 -8.26 -3.18 -14.85
CA ASN A 595 -9.58 -3.70 -14.53
C ASN A 595 -10.72 -2.75 -14.93
N GLN A 596 -10.53 -2.05 -16.04
CA GLN A 596 -11.56 -1.18 -16.63
C GLN A 596 -12.81 -1.98 -17.03
N LYS A 597 -13.96 -1.31 -17.02
CA LYS A 597 -15.21 -1.91 -17.48
C LYS A 597 -15.22 -2.01 -19.00
N ASN A 598 -15.81 -3.09 -19.52
CA ASN A 598 -16.02 -3.24 -20.96
C ASN A 598 -17.00 -2.17 -21.47
N THR A 599 -16.66 -1.54 -22.60
CA THR A 599 -17.55 -0.55 -23.26
C THR A 599 -18.44 -1.25 -24.30
N GLY A 600 -19.48 -0.57 -24.78
CA GLY A 600 -20.26 -1.05 -25.91
C GLY A 600 -19.52 -0.99 -27.26
N LYS A 601 -18.34 -0.36 -27.28
CA LYS A 601 -17.46 -0.20 -28.44
C LYS A 601 -15.98 -0.41 -28.02
N PRO A 602 -15.58 -1.64 -27.65
CA PRO A 602 -14.23 -1.92 -27.20
C PRO A 602 -13.24 -1.73 -28.37
N PRO A 603 -12.07 -1.13 -28.09
CA PRO A 603 -11.02 -0.98 -29.10
C PRO A 603 -10.32 -2.30 -29.38
N SER A 604 -9.77 -2.43 -30.58
CA SER A 604 -8.88 -3.51 -31.00
C SER A 604 -7.76 -2.95 -31.89
N PRO A 605 -6.66 -3.69 -32.14
CA PRO A 605 -5.61 -3.23 -33.05
C PRO A 605 -6.13 -2.81 -34.42
N ASP A 606 -7.18 -3.48 -34.92
CA ASP A 606 -7.76 -3.23 -36.26
C ASP A 606 -8.65 -1.98 -36.31
N THR A 607 -9.04 -1.42 -35.15
CA THR A 607 -9.96 -0.30 -35.06
C THR A 607 -9.31 1.02 -34.63
N VAL A 608 -8.02 0.97 -34.22
CA VAL A 608 -7.28 2.16 -33.80
C VAL A 608 -6.69 2.88 -35.01
N VAL A 609 -6.85 4.18 -35.07
CA VAL A 609 -6.26 5.06 -36.08
C VAL A 609 -5.39 6.08 -35.37
N HIS A 610 -4.12 6.21 -35.76
CA HIS A 610 -3.23 7.22 -35.21
C HIS A 610 -3.47 8.57 -35.91
N ILE A 611 -3.32 9.67 -35.19
CA ILE A 611 -3.54 11.03 -35.71
C ILE A 611 -2.66 11.31 -36.95
N ASP A 612 -1.44 10.78 -36.99
CA ASP A 612 -0.50 10.96 -38.10
C ASP A 612 -0.90 10.16 -39.36
N ASP A 613 -1.78 9.17 -39.22
CA ASP A 613 -2.26 8.33 -40.33
C ASP A 613 -3.54 8.88 -40.97
N ILE A 614 -4.03 10.04 -40.48
CA ILE A 614 -5.22 10.69 -41.01
C ILE A 614 -4.86 11.57 -42.20
N ASP A 615 -5.42 11.27 -43.39
CA ASP A 615 -5.18 12.04 -44.59
C ASP A 615 -5.62 13.50 -44.44
N ALA A 616 -4.90 14.44 -45.08
CA ALA A 616 -5.32 15.81 -45.18
C ALA A 616 -6.68 15.87 -45.91
N HIS A 617 -7.64 16.60 -45.35
CA HIS A 617 -9.02 16.70 -45.83
C HIS A 617 -9.83 15.41 -45.81
N ALA A 618 -9.46 14.46 -44.92
CA ALA A 618 -10.24 13.24 -44.71
C ALA A 618 -11.73 13.59 -44.44
N PRO A 619 -12.67 12.75 -44.91
CA PRO A 619 -14.10 12.98 -44.62
C PRO A 619 -14.33 12.95 -43.10
N GLN A 620 -15.25 13.81 -42.61
CA GLN A 620 -15.60 13.88 -41.18
C GLN A 620 -16.47 12.68 -40.77
N LEU A 621 -15.86 11.50 -40.80
CA LEU A 621 -16.45 10.22 -40.39
C LEU A 621 -15.84 9.75 -39.06
N SER A 622 -16.54 8.86 -38.37
CA SER A 622 -16.02 8.22 -37.15
C SER A 622 -14.91 7.25 -37.51
N PHE A 623 -13.71 7.43 -36.93
CA PHE A 623 -12.60 6.49 -37.07
C PHE A 623 -12.80 5.28 -36.16
N GLY A 624 -12.75 4.04 -36.72
CA GLY A 624 -12.84 2.80 -35.97
C GLY A 624 -14.10 2.58 -35.13
N MET A 625 -14.80 3.67 -34.77
CA MET A 625 -16.02 3.68 -33.93
C MET A 625 -15.84 3.00 -32.56
N THR A 626 -14.65 3.04 -31.98
CA THR A 626 -14.29 2.42 -30.72
C THR A 626 -13.66 3.42 -29.73
N ALA A 627 -13.48 3.02 -28.47
CA ALA A 627 -13.01 3.91 -27.39
C ALA A 627 -11.47 3.91 -27.33
N PHE A 628 -10.82 4.90 -27.96
CA PHE A 628 -9.36 5.08 -27.95
C PHE A 628 -9.01 6.58 -28.10
N HIS A 629 -7.73 6.93 -27.86
CA HIS A 629 -7.16 8.24 -28.14
C HIS A 629 -6.44 8.21 -29.48
N LEU A 630 -6.60 9.24 -30.30
CA LEU A 630 -5.96 9.32 -31.63
C LEU A 630 -4.43 9.37 -31.57
N ASP A 631 -3.87 9.88 -30.49
CA ASP A 631 -2.44 10.11 -30.30
C ASP A 631 -1.76 9.15 -29.31
N ALA A 632 -2.54 8.40 -28.53
CA ALA A 632 -2.04 7.46 -27.52
C ALA A 632 -2.59 6.04 -27.63
N GLY A 633 -3.61 5.83 -28.49
CA GLY A 633 -4.29 4.55 -28.59
C GLY A 633 -5.10 4.21 -27.33
N TYR A 634 -5.14 2.93 -26.96
CA TYR A 634 -5.90 2.44 -25.80
C TYR A 634 -5.07 1.59 -24.84
N THR A 635 -3.84 1.24 -25.21
CA THR A 635 -2.95 0.43 -24.37
C THR A 635 -2.03 1.31 -23.51
N PRO A 636 -1.69 0.89 -22.30
CA PRO A 636 -0.70 1.58 -21.48
C PRO A 636 0.72 1.43 -22.06
N LEU A 637 1.70 2.11 -21.47
CA LEU A 637 3.12 1.86 -21.73
C LEU A 637 3.55 0.52 -21.13
N TYR A 638 3.17 0.29 -19.85
CA TYR A 638 3.34 -1.00 -19.18
C TYR A 638 2.08 -1.30 -18.37
N ALA A 639 1.62 -2.54 -18.49
CA ALA A 639 0.38 -2.98 -17.84
C ALA A 639 0.59 -3.31 -16.36
N PHE A 640 -0.49 -3.35 -15.59
CA PHE A 640 -0.52 -3.89 -14.23
C PHE A 640 0.04 -5.32 -14.20
N GLY A 641 0.85 -5.64 -13.20
CA GLY A 641 1.50 -6.92 -13.04
C GLY A 641 2.73 -7.14 -13.95
N HIS A 642 3.06 -6.20 -14.86
CA HIS A 642 4.24 -6.30 -15.71
C HIS A 642 5.53 -6.23 -14.89
N GLY A 643 6.50 -7.04 -15.27
CA GLY A 643 7.86 -7.06 -14.77
C GLY A 643 8.61 -8.22 -15.38
N LEU A 644 9.80 -7.97 -15.92
CA LEU A 644 10.68 -8.96 -16.55
C LEU A 644 11.61 -9.58 -15.51
N SER A 645 12.20 -10.70 -15.88
CA SER A 645 13.21 -11.42 -15.10
C SER A 645 14.45 -11.66 -15.97
N TYR A 646 15.54 -12.13 -15.40
CA TYR A 646 16.68 -12.66 -16.17
C TYR A 646 16.44 -14.11 -16.63
N ALA A 647 15.42 -14.79 -16.07
CA ALA A 647 14.90 -16.04 -16.58
C ALA A 647 13.72 -15.80 -17.51
N ASP A 648 13.50 -16.71 -18.43
CA ASP A 648 12.30 -16.76 -19.26
C ASP A 648 11.30 -17.76 -18.67
N PHE A 649 10.06 -17.33 -18.49
CA PHE A 649 8.99 -18.16 -17.96
C PHE A 649 7.92 -18.45 -19.00
N GLU A 650 7.55 -19.72 -19.13
CA GLU A 650 6.48 -20.14 -20.03
C GLU A 650 5.33 -20.75 -19.25
N TYR A 651 4.12 -20.26 -19.55
CA TYR A 651 2.86 -20.74 -18.98
C TYR A 651 2.14 -21.63 -19.98
N ARG A 652 1.68 -22.79 -19.54
CA ARG A 652 1.00 -23.80 -20.39
C ARG A 652 -0.13 -24.48 -19.63
N ASN A 653 -1.00 -25.17 -20.38
CA ASN A 653 -1.95 -26.16 -19.85
C ASN A 653 -2.82 -25.65 -18.70
N ILE A 654 -3.48 -24.49 -18.90
CA ILE A 654 -4.46 -24.02 -17.90
C ILE A 654 -5.65 -24.96 -17.86
N GLU A 655 -6.00 -25.42 -16.66
CA GLU A 655 -7.09 -26.35 -16.42
C GLU A 655 -7.94 -25.89 -15.23
N VAL A 656 -9.19 -26.30 -15.21
CA VAL A 656 -10.13 -26.15 -14.07
C VAL A 656 -10.55 -27.53 -13.58
N SER A 657 -10.70 -27.71 -12.27
CA SER A 657 -11.09 -28.97 -11.66
C SER A 657 -12.49 -29.44 -12.07
N ALA A 658 -13.34 -28.51 -12.50
CA ALA A 658 -14.68 -28.76 -13.01
C ALA A 658 -15.09 -27.64 -13.98
N SER A 659 -15.78 -27.98 -15.07
CA SER A 659 -16.34 -26.99 -16.00
C SER A 659 -17.59 -26.29 -15.46
N GLU A 660 -18.20 -26.84 -14.41
CA GLU A 660 -19.39 -26.31 -13.74
C GLU A 660 -19.28 -26.54 -12.23
N ILE A 661 -19.58 -25.50 -11.44
CA ILE A 661 -19.62 -25.52 -9.95
C ILE A 661 -20.88 -24.84 -9.43
N GLY A 662 -21.38 -25.27 -8.28
CA GLY A 662 -22.50 -24.62 -7.61
C GLY A 662 -22.09 -23.43 -6.75
N LEU A 663 -23.01 -22.51 -6.50
CA LEU A 663 -22.81 -21.45 -5.49
C LEU A 663 -22.37 -22.05 -4.15
N GLY A 664 -21.33 -21.49 -3.52
CA GLY A 664 -20.70 -21.97 -2.29
C GLY A 664 -19.66 -23.08 -2.49
N ASP A 665 -19.33 -23.44 -3.75
CA ASP A 665 -18.25 -24.39 -4.04
C ASP A 665 -16.91 -23.68 -4.30
N THR A 666 -15.82 -24.45 -4.28
CA THR A 666 -14.47 -24.02 -4.62
C THR A 666 -14.02 -24.69 -5.90
N LEU A 667 -13.54 -23.90 -6.85
CA LEU A 667 -12.88 -24.33 -8.07
C LEU A 667 -11.37 -24.34 -7.85
N ILE A 668 -10.67 -25.37 -8.32
CA ILE A 668 -9.20 -25.34 -8.46
C ILE A 668 -8.89 -24.93 -9.88
N VAL A 669 -8.07 -23.88 -10.04
CA VAL A 669 -7.55 -23.45 -11.34
C VAL A 669 -6.05 -23.69 -11.31
N SER A 670 -5.53 -24.44 -12.27
CA SER A 670 -4.11 -24.81 -12.34
C SER A 670 -3.51 -24.48 -13.69
N ALA A 671 -2.20 -24.19 -13.70
CA ALA A 671 -1.41 -24.09 -14.92
C ALA A 671 0.01 -24.61 -14.67
N GLU A 672 0.65 -25.07 -15.74
CA GLU A 672 2.07 -25.38 -15.71
C GLU A 672 2.88 -24.10 -15.89
N LEU A 673 3.91 -23.93 -15.05
CA LEU A 673 4.92 -22.88 -15.16
C LEU A 673 6.29 -23.54 -15.34
N MET A 674 7.00 -23.13 -16.39
CA MET A 674 8.35 -23.62 -16.71
C MET A 674 9.33 -22.45 -16.75
N ASN A 675 10.48 -22.59 -16.10
CA ASN A 675 11.64 -21.74 -16.35
C ASN A 675 12.39 -22.27 -17.58
N THR A 676 12.31 -21.56 -18.69
CA THR A 676 12.98 -21.90 -19.96
C THR A 676 14.33 -21.20 -20.13
N GLY A 677 14.69 -20.30 -19.18
CA GLY A 677 15.96 -19.59 -19.16
C GLY A 677 17.11 -20.39 -18.51
N ASP A 678 18.25 -19.74 -18.41
CA ASP A 678 19.50 -20.35 -17.93
C ASP A 678 19.83 -20.03 -16.44
N VAL A 679 19.03 -19.19 -15.78
CA VAL A 679 19.22 -18.79 -14.39
C VAL A 679 18.01 -19.13 -13.52
N ALA A 680 18.26 -19.42 -12.23
CA ALA A 680 17.19 -19.57 -11.27
C ALA A 680 16.59 -18.20 -10.96
N ALA A 681 15.27 -18.11 -10.96
CA ALA A 681 14.58 -16.85 -10.65
C ALA A 681 13.20 -17.08 -10.05
N GLU A 682 12.65 -16.01 -9.47
CA GLU A 682 11.30 -15.97 -8.95
C GLU A 682 10.34 -15.38 -9.99
N GLU A 683 9.16 -15.96 -10.08
CA GLU A 683 8.03 -15.45 -10.85
C GLU A 683 6.83 -15.21 -9.95
N VAL A 684 6.05 -14.16 -10.26
CA VAL A 684 4.76 -13.89 -9.61
C VAL A 684 3.65 -14.35 -10.55
N VAL A 685 3.12 -15.53 -10.26
CA VAL A 685 1.99 -16.10 -10.97
C VAL A 685 0.69 -15.42 -10.54
N GLN A 686 -0.07 -14.89 -11.50
CA GLN A 686 -1.27 -14.08 -11.27
C GLN A 686 -2.50 -14.77 -11.86
N LEU A 687 -3.58 -14.85 -11.05
CA LEU A 687 -4.87 -15.40 -11.45
C LEU A 687 -5.86 -14.27 -11.70
N TYR A 688 -6.44 -14.22 -12.88
CA TYR A 688 -7.45 -13.23 -13.26
C TYR A 688 -8.77 -13.91 -13.62
N VAL A 689 -9.88 -13.24 -13.31
CA VAL A 689 -11.22 -13.73 -13.62
C VAL A 689 -12.03 -12.62 -14.28
N ARG A 690 -12.97 -13.00 -15.15
CA ARG A 690 -14.00 -12.13 -15.71
C ARG A 690 -15.35 -12.80 -15.62
N ASP A 691 -16.30 -12.12 -15.02
CA ASP A 691 -17.72 -12.40 -15.14
C ASP A 691 -18.21 -11.84 -16.48
N LEU A 692 -18.75 -12.68 -17.34
CA LEU A 692 -19.15 -12.28 -18.69
C LEU A 692 -20.45 -11.51 -18.73
N VAL A 693 -21.39 -11.83 -17.84
CA VAL A 693 -22.74 -11.23 -17.82
C VAL A 693 -23.23 -11.13 -16.38
N ALA A 694 -23.39 -9.91 -15.90
CA ALA A 694 -23.90 -9.62 -14.56
C ALA A 694 -24.95 -8.51 -14.59
N ASN A 695 -25.63 -8.26 -13.48
CA ASN A 695 -26.64 -7.21 -13.36
C ASN A 695 -26.05 -5.78 -13.40
N VAL A 696 -24.73 -5.63 -13.34
CA VAL A 696 -23.93 -4.43 -13.62
C VAL A 696 -22.75 -4.77 -14.52
N THR A 697 -22.25 -3.81 -15.28
CA THR A 697 -21.05 -4.03 -16.12
C THR A 697 -19.84 -4.38 -15.25
N ARG A 698 -19.24 -5.56 -15.51
CA ARG A 698 -18.07 -6.05 -14.78
C ARG A 698 -16.76 -5.67 -15.49
N PRO A 699 -15.64 -5.61 -14.75
CA PRO A 699 -14.32 -5.40 -15.31
C PRO A 699 -13.95 -6.44 -16.39
N VAL A 700 -13.08 -6.03 -17.32
CA VAL A 700 -12.54 -6.95 -18.35
C VAL A 700 -11.67 -8.05 -17.77
N LYS A 701 -11.02 -7.80 -16.64
CA LYS A 701 -10.27 -8.74 -15.79
C LYS A 701 -10.28 -8.24 -14.36
N GLU A 702 -10.26 -9.14 -13.39
CA GLU A 702 -10.10 -8.86 -11.95
C GLU A 702 -9.08 -9.84 -11.39
N LEU A 703 -8.08 -9.35 -10.68
CA LEU A 703 -7.13 -10.20 -9.93
C LEU A 703 -7.90 -10.94 -8.81
N LYS A 704 -7.67 -12.24 -8.71
CA LYS A 704 -8.30 -13.12 -7.68
C LYS A 704 -7.29 -14.01 -6.98
N GLY A 705 -6.01 -13.92 -7.33
CA GLY A 705 -4.94 -14.67 -6.69
C GLY A 705 -3.59 -14.32 -7.25
N PHE A 706 -2.57 -14.47 -6.42
CA PHE A 706 -1.16 -14.39 -6.84
C PHE A 706 -0.30 -15.32 -5.97
N LYS A 707 0.81 -15.80 -6.55
CA LYS A 707 1.79 -16.65 -5.85
C LYS A 707 3.18 -16.35 -6.36
N ARG A 708 4.12 -16.17 -5.45
CA ARG A 708 5.55 -16.12 -5.79
C ARG A 708 6.12 -17.54 -5.83
N VAL A 709 6.89 -17.83 -6.86
CA VAL A 709 7.44 -19.18 -7.10
C VAL A 709 8.86 -19.06 -7.61
N ARG A 710 9.83 -19.66 -6.90
CA ARG A 710 11.22 -19.79 -7.37
C ARG A 710 11.38 -21.06 -8.19
N LEU A 711 11.95 -20.94 -9.37
CA LEU A 711 12.22 -22.06 -10.29
C LEU A 711 13.66 -22.07 -10.76
N GLU A 712 14.29 -23.26 -10.65
CA GLU A 712 15.57 -23.55 -11.27
C GLU A 712 15.44 -23.69 -12.80
N PRO A 713 16.54 -23.47 -13.58
CA PRO A 713 16.54 -23.65 -15.03
C PRO A 713 15.98 -25.00 -15.47
N GLY A 714 15.11 -24.99 -16.47
CA GLY A 714 14.48 -26.20 -17.03
C GLY A 714 13.44 -26.88 -16.14
N ARG A 715 13.13 -26.34 -14.95
CA ARG A 715 12.12 -26.93 -14.06
C ARG A 715 10.72 -26.48 -14.47
N THR A 716 9.80 -27.44 -14.39
CA THR A 716 8.36 -27.22 -14.56
C THR A 716 7.65 -27.59 -13.26
N ILE A 717 6.69 -26.79 -12.85
CA ILE A 717 5.76 -27.08 -11.75
C ILE A 717 4.34 -26.80 -12.17
N THR A 718 3.39 -27.38 -11.47
CA THR A 718 1.98 -26.98 -11.52
C THR A 718 1.71 -25.94 -10.40
N VAL A 719 1.12 -24.82 -10.76
CA VAL A 719 0.67 -23.80 -9.82
C VAL A 719 -0.85 -23.84 -9.75
N ASP A 720 -1.38 -24.03 -8.53
CA ASP A 720 -2.81 -24.15 -8.27
C ASP A 720 -3.34 -22.92 -7.54
N PHE A 721 -4.56 -22.51 -7.85
CA PHE A 721 -5.32 -21.51 -7.12
C PHE A 721 -6.66 -22.10 -6.70
N GLN A 722 -7.07 -21.84 -5.46
CA GLN A 722 -8.42 -22.11 -4.99
C GLN A 722 -9.26 -20.85 -5.19
N LEU A 723 -10.34 -20.96 -5.94
CA LEU A 723 -11.28 -19.88 -6.23
C LEU A 723 -12.64 -20.28 -5.66
N HIS A 724 -12.99 -19.75 -4.51
CA HIS A 724 -14.32 -19.94 -3.95
C HIS A 724 -15.32 -19.01 -4.67
N THR A 725 -16.57 -19.45 -4.84
CA THR A 725 -17.57 -18.61 -5.53
C THR A 725 -17.85 -17.29 -4.82
N ASP A 726 -17.61 -17.17 -3.51
CA ASP A 726 -17.69 -15.90 -2.78
C ASP A 726 -16.61 -14.88 -3.18
N ASP A 727 -15.47 -15.35 -3.73
CA ASP A 727 -14.42 -14.47 -4.27
C ASP A 727 -14.89 -13.78 -5.57
N LEU A 728 -15.91 -14.34 -6.23
CA LEU A 728 -16.55 -13.77 -7.42
C LEU A 728 -17.64 -12.74 -7.06
N ALA A 729 -17.99 -12.63 -5.77
CA ALA A 729 -19.05 -11.76 -5.34
C ALA A 729 -18.74 -10.28 -5.58
N PHE A 730 -19.77 -9.53 -5.92
CA PHE A 730 -19.74 -8.10 -6.17
C PHE A 730 -20.99 -7.42 -5.65
N PHE A 731 -20.92 -6.11 -5.46
CA PHE A 731 -22.10 -5.30 -5.16
C PHE A 731 -22.83 -4.96 -6.46
N GLY A 732 -24.02 -5.48 -6.61
CA GLY A 732 -24.84 -5.30 -7.79
C GLY A 732 -25.63 -4.00 -7.81
N ARG A 733 -26.65 -3.94 -8.68
CA ARG A 733 -27.49 -2.73 -8.90
C ARG A 733 -28.25 -2.27 -7.65
N ASN A 734 -28.60 -3.18 -6.77
CA ASN A 734 -29.33 -2.92 -5.52
C ASN A 734 -28.41 -2.74 -4.29
N MET A 735 -27.09 -2.58 -4.50
CA MET A 735 -26.06 -2.45 -3.45
C MET A 735 -26.00 -3.65 -2.48
N GLN A 736 -26.46 -4.82 -2.92
CA GLN A 736 -26.27 -6.08 -2.21
C GLN A 736 -25.07 -6.84 -2.78
N ARG A 737 -24.26 -7.43 -1.89
CA ARG A 737 -23.14 -8.29 -2.28
C ARG A 737 -23.70 -9.66 -2.67
N MET A 738 -23.37 -10.11 -3.88
CA MET A 738 -23.87 -11.36 -4.43
C MET A 738 -22.89 -11.97 -5.42
N THR A 739 -22.94 -13.29 -5.58
CA THR A 739 -22.39 -14.01 -6.73
C THR A 739 -23.57 -14.44 -7.60
N GLU A 740 -23.50 -14.20 -8.90
CA GLU A 740 -24.53 -14.61 -9.85
C GLU A 740 -24.11 -15.90 -10.58
N ALA A 741 -25.09 -16.76 -10.87
CA ALA A 741 -24.89 -17.87 -11.78
C ALA A 741 -24.60 -17.34 -13.20
N GLY A 742 -23.57 -17.87 -13.86
CA GLY A 742 -23.14 -17.36 -15.14
C GLY A 742 -21.87 -18.06 -15.66
N GLN A 743 -21.39 -17.58 -16.80
CA GLN A 743 -20.16 -18.06 -17.41
C GLN A 743 -19.02 -17.10 -17.09
N PHE A 744 -17.88 -17.67 -16.74
CA PHE A 744 -16.66 -16.95 -16.34
C PHE A 744 -15.49 -17.35 -17.23
N HIS A 745 -14.66 -16.36 -17.56
CA HIS A 745 -13.32 -16.63 -18.07
C HIS A 745 -12.32 -16.56 -16.93
N VAL A 746 -11.27 -17.37 -16.98
CA VAL A 746 -10.18 -17.39 -16.02
C VAL A 746 -8.84 -17.47 -16.74
N TRP A 747 -7.87 -16.66 -16.30
CA TRP A 747 -6.52 -16.58 -16.87
C TRP A 747 -5.48 -16.82 -15.78
N ILE A 748 -4.34 -17.41 -16.16
CA ILE A 748 -3.12 -17.47 -15.36
C ILE A 748 -1.96 -16.94 -16.20
N GLY A 749 -1.10 -16.12 -15.60
CA GLY A 749 0.10 -15.60 -16.26
C GLY A 749 0.89 -14.63 -15.39
N GLY A 750 1.89 -13.98 -15.99
CA GLY A 750 2.81 -13.08 -15.28
C GLY A 750 2.39 -11.61 -15.28
N SER A 751 1.26 -11.25 -15.91
CA SER A 751 0.69 -9.89 -15.91
C SER A 751 -0.78 -9.89 -16.31
N SER A 752 -1.43 -8.73 -16.21
CA SER A 752 -2.83 -8.54 -16.66
C SER A 752 -3.01 -8.71 -18.18
N GLU A 753 -1.92 -8.69 -18.97
CA GLU A 753 -1.96 -8.91 -20.42
C GLU A 753 -1.96 -10.39 -20.81
N THR A 754 -1.85 -11.33 -19.85
CA THR A 754 -1.86 -12.77 -20.16
C THR A 754 -3.06 -13.19 -21.00
N GLU A 755 -2.80 -14.05 -22.00
CA GLU A 755 -3.80 -14.59 -22.89
C GLU A 755 -4.14 -16.07 -22.59
N LEU A 756 -3.33 -16.76 -21.77
CA LEU A 756 -3.57 -18.15 -21.39
C LEU A 756 -4.83 -18.25 -20.53
N ARG A 757 -5.89 -18.80 -21.10
CA ARG A 757 -7.22 -18.82 -20.45
C ARG A 757 -7.96 -20.13 -20.64
N THR A 758 -8.91 -20.36 -19.72
CA THR A 758 -9.98 -21.33 -19.84
C THR A 758 -11.30 -20.70 -19.36
N GLU A 759 -12.37 -21.47 -19.26
CA GLU A 759 -13.68 -21.03 -18.83
C GLU A 759 -14.34 -22.02 -17.88
N PHE A 760 -15.24 -21.54 -17.06
CA PHE A 760 -16.10 -22.34 -16.18
C PHE A 760 -17.45 -21.67 -16.01
N ARG A 761 -18.40 -22.41 -15.45
CA ARG A 761 -19.74 -21.94 -15.18
C ARG A 761 -20.09 -22.08 -13.71
N VAL A 762 -20.71 -21.06 -13.13
CA VAL A 762 -21.36 -21.12 -11.82
C VAL A 762 -22.85 -21.36 -12.04
N VAL A 763 -23.43 -22.29 -11.31
CA VAL A 763 -24.86 -22.62 -11.36
C VAL A 763 -25.51 -22.44 -9.99
N ASP A 764 -26.78 -22.13 -9.99
CA ASP A 764 -27.58 -22.17 -8.76
C ASP A 764 -27.61 -23.61 -8.23
N LYS A 765 -27.49 -23.78 -6.90
CA LYS A 765 -27.77 -25.09 -6.28
C LYS A 765 -29.28 -25.26 -6.18
N ASP A 766 -29.82 -26.35 -6.75
CA ASP A 766 -31.21 -26.75 -6.62
C ASP A 766 -31.65 -26.95 -5.14
#